data_1e71f1894b8407b95ec8a3ddb475d9b3
#
_entry.id   1e71f1894b8407b95ec8a3ddb475d9b3
#
_cell.length_a   1.000
_cell.length_b   1.000
_cell.length_c   1.000
_cell.angle_alpha   90.00
_cell.angle_beta   90.00
_cell.angle_gamma   90.00
#
_symmetry.space_group_name_H-M   'P 1'
#
loop_
_entity.id
_entity.type
_entity.pdbx_description
1 polymer ?
#
loop_
_entity_poly.entity_id
_entity_poly.type
_entity_poly.pdbx_seq_one_letter_code
_entity_poly.pdbx_strand_id
1 'polypeptide(L)'
;MSYRHQPTLQYFSNIVKNIASPNLEIKKLVYAYLVQHAEEAPDTALLSINTIQKSLSDSNPHLRALALRTMSSIRVPVISQIVALGIKRAVGDMSPYVRRAAALAIPKCYRLDPSTLPLLIEHVSILLGDKQYYVAGAAVMAFLDICPDRIDLVHPHYRSLVRKIVDMDEWGQLATMRLMMVYARKAFPRRTKRVKKPKPEDGARLKPSKGFYDSESSENEFGDESQEQGEEVLVLDPDLDLFLRSIQPLLQSRNSAVIIAVARCYLYLGNTTYLESAIGPLMSLLRSAPDIQQVALHNIIQICLHYPQAFVPYASHFLISATDPPSLQDLKFELLTLIFSHSPPTTRSLILAELSHFTTSPNPHLVRAAVQAIGRCAQSSPTTQLSTYCLRLLLRQLASPDAHLVASSLDVIRHLIQRDPQSHVKTIVRLAKSLDALTAPSARASIIWLVGEFASVDPANNIAADVLRILVKGYADEAEAVKAQIVLLAAKVYLQYLLADKSQSKLSPTALEDQPSSTIPTSTELDDGGGWSDPKSEPENLPTEHKEKKNPIFLLWQHTLLLARYTPSYDLRDRARLYRSLLATPHTSTALASLLLLAPKPVPLAPSPSQSRKDFTLGSASLVIGEQTGSSGIQGYENLPSWVKDGEEPDAKLRDEVGTRSEYVSVGGRAVTAGERLESQAGQKGAVTTAVFAPSSVGKANGLGKEKTLNDWLDEDDDEESSTEEEDSEEEDSEEESEGEEEESEEEESEDEGEQGRLVK
;
A
#
# COMPACT_ATOMS: atom_id res chain seq x y z
N MET A 1 -25.12 12.20 -33.70
CA MET A 1 -24.31 13.41 -33.82
C MET A 1 -23.79 13.85 -32.43
N SER A 2 -24.64 14.12 -31.49
CA SER A 2 -24.24 14.52 -30.11
C SER A 2 -23.25 13.55 -29.47
N TYR A 3 -23.49 12.24 -29.51
CA TYR A 3 -22.57 11.20 -29.01
C TYR A 3 -21.17 11.21 -29.67
N ARG A 4 -21.07 11.72 -30.92
CA ARG A 4 -19.80 11.84 -31.64
C ARG A 4 -19.16 13.23 -31.48
N HIS A 5 -19.58 14.00 -30.48
CA HIS A 5 -19.10 15.36 -30.20
C HIS A 5 -19.18 16.32 -31.40
N GLN A 6 -20.13 16.10 -32.31
CA GLN A 6 -20.38 17.02 -33.41
C GLN A 6 -21.21 18.21 -32.91
N PRO A 7 -21.05 19.41 -33.46
CA PRO A 7 -21.81 20.60 -33.07
C PRO A 7 -23.28 20.41 -33.40
N THR A 8 -24.12 20.26 -32.37
CA THR A 8 -25.54 20.00 -32.52
C THR A 8 -26.42 21.07 -31.86
N LEU A 9 -25.82 22.12 -31.30
CA LEU A 9 -26.52 23.19 -30.59
C LEU A 9 -27.62 23.85 -31.42
N GLN A 10 -27.41 23.97 -32.75
CA GLN A 10 -28.43 24.51 -33.69
C GLN A 10 -29.78 23.79 -33.69
N TYR A 11 -29.81 22.51 -33.26
CA TYR A 11 -31.03 21.73 -33.18
C TYR A 11 -31.68 21.77 -31.77
N PHE A 12 -31.08 22.50 -30.80
CA PHE A 12 -31.46 22.45 -29.40
C PHE A 12 -32.95 22.80 -29.21
N SER A 13 -33.43 23.94 -29.73
CA SER A 13 -34.82 24.38 -29.61
C SER A 13 -35.80 23.34 -30.22
N ASN A 14 -35.44 22.73 -31.35
CA ASN A 14 -36.33 21.75 -32.01
C ASN A 14 -36.41 20.42 -31.28
N ILE A 15 -35.27 19.97 -30.69
CA ILE A 15 -35.25 18.72 -29.92
C ILE A 15 -35.98 18.89 -28.61
N VAL A 16 -35.82 20.02 -27.92
CA VAL A 16 -36.46 20.29 -26.61
C VAL A 16 -38.00 20.31 -26.74
N LYS A 17 -38.56 20.68 -27.89
CA LYS A 17 -40.00 20.60 -28.11
C LYS A 17 -40.59 19.17 -27.93
N ASN A 18 -39.79 18.14 -28.16
CA ASN A 18 -40.20 16.76 -27.98
C ASN A 18 -40.24 16.29 -26.53
N ILE A 19 -39.93 17.16 -25.56
CA ILE A 19 -39.99 16.86 -24.12
C ILE A 19 -41.40 16.47 -23.65
N ALA A 20 -42.42 16.96 -24.33
CA ALA A 20 -43.82 16.64 -24.06
C ALA A 20 -44.30 15.26 -24.59
N SER A 21 -43.43 14.57 -25.34
CA SER A 21 -43.80 13.24 -25.92
C SER A 21 -44.20 12.25 -24.81
N PRO A 22 -45.25 11.43 -25.01
CA PRO A 22 -45.63 10.39 -24.05
C PRO A 22 -44.63 9.22 -24.02
N ASN A 23 -43.84 9.02 -25.08
CA ASN A 23 -42.89 7.92 -25.17
C ASN A 23 -41.71 8.12 -24.26
N LEU A 24 -41.44 7.15 -23.36
CA LEU A 24 -40.36 7.16 -22.38
C LEU A 24 -38.99 7.24 -23.04
N GLU A 25 -38.76 6.55 -24.15
CA GLU A 25 -37.45 6.51 -24.82
C GLU A 25 -37.12 7.84 -25.47
N ILE A 26 -38.09 8.44 -26.14
CA ILE A 26 -37.92 9.80 -26.69
C ILE A 26 -37.58 10.77 -25.55
N LYS A 27 -38.30 10.72 -24.42
CA LYS A 27 -38.00 11.54 -23.25
C LYS A 27 -36.57 11.31 -22.72
N LYS A 28 -36.11 10.06 -22.62
CA LYS A 28 -34.73 9.74 -22.19
C LYS A 28 -33.70 10.44 -23.08
N LEU A 29 -33.88 10.34 -24.41
CA LEU A 29 -32.97 10.96 -25.37
C LEU A 29 -33.00 12.47 -25.31
N VAL A 30 -34.18 13.09 -25.22
CA VAL A 30 -34.34 14.53 -25.11
C VAL A 30 -33.74 15.06 -23.80
N TYR A 31 -33.96 14.34 -22.72
CA TYR A 31 -33.40 14.71 -21.40
C TYR A 31 -31.87 14.61 -21.37
N ALA A 32 -31.29 13.57 -21.97
CA ALA A 32 -29.85 13.45 -22.09
C ALA A 32 -29.24 14.59 -22.91
N TYR A 33 -29.87 14.92 -24.02
CA TYR A 33 -29.47 16.02 -24.88
C TYR A 33 -29.62 17.39 -24.18
N LEU A 34 -30.70 17.58 -23.44
CA LEU A 34 -30.96 18.80 -22.66
C LEU A 34 -29.86 19.02 -21.60
N VAL A 35 -29.50 17.96 -20.86
CA VAL A 35 -28.43 18.06 -19.84
C VAL A 35 -27.07 18.41 -20.48
N GLN A 36 -26.81 17.89 -21.68
CA GLN A 36 -25.55 18.15 -22.38
C GLN A 36 -25.39 19.61 -22.82
N HIS A 37 -26.46 20.26 -23.26
CA HIS A 37 -26.42 21.61 -23.86
C HIS A 37 -27.06 22.71 -23.00
N ALA A 38 -27.54 22.38 -21.79
CA ALA A 38 -28.24 23.34 -20.93
C ALA A 38 -27.34 24.50 -20.47
N GLU A 39 -26.05 24.29 -20.34
CA GLU A 39 -25.08 25.35 -19.96
C GLU A 39 -24.82 26.31 -21.11
N GLU A 40 -24.86 25.83 -22.36
CA GLU A 40 -24.60 26.63 -23.56
C GLU A 40 -25.81 27.52 -23.94
N ALA A 41 -27.05 27.04 -23.64
CA ALA A 41 -28.27 27.77 -23.94
C ALA A 41 -29.25 27.74 -22.73
N PRO A 42 -28.94 28.45 -21.64
CA PRO A 42 -29.71 28.39 -20.39
C PRO A 42 -31.16 28.86 -20.54
N ASP A 43 -31.43 29.92 -21.31
CA ASP A 43 -32.77 30.45 -21.50
C ASP A 43 -33.72 29.44 -22.14
N THR A 44 -33.26 28.72 -23.16
CA THR A 44 -34.04 27.67 -23.80
C THR A 44 -34.21 26.44 -22.87
N ALA A 45 -33.20 26.12 -22.06
CA ALA A 45 -33.28 25.05 -21.07
C ALA A 45 -34.32 25.41 -19.97
N LEU A 46 -34.37 26.65 -19.52
CA LEU A 46 -35.34 27.12 -18.51
C LEU A 46 -36.80 26.97 -18.96
N LEU A 47 -37.09 27.14 -20.27
CA LEU A 47 -38.45 26.94 -20.81
C LEU A 47 -38.91 25.47 -20.63
N SER A 48 -37.99 24.52 -20.60
CA SER A 48 -38.30 23.11 -20.42
C SER A 48 -38.61 22.70 -18.98
N ILE A 49 -38.14 23.46 -17.99
CA ILE A 49 -38.20 23.12 -16.56
C ILE A 49 -39.65 22.87 -16.10
N ASN A 50 -40.59 23.70 -16.52
CA ASN A 50 -42.00 23.55 -16.13
C ASN A 50 -42.58 22.19 -16.60
N THR A 51 -42.21 21.73 -17.78
CA THR A 51 -42.63 20.40 -18.30
C THR A 51 -42.00 19.28 -17.55
N ILE A 52 -40.72 19.42 -17.18
CA ILE A 52 -40.01 18.43 -16.33
C ILE A 52 -40.65 18.38 -14.95
N GLN A 53 -40.96 19.52 -14.36
CA GLN A 53 -41.64 19.64 -13.06
C GLN A 53 -43.00 18.93 -13.06
N LYS A 54 -43.80 19.04 -14.14
CA LYS A 54 -45.04 18.28 -14.29
C LYS A 54 -44.78 16.79 -14.29
N SER A 55 -43.69 16.34 -14.92
CA SER A 55 -43.32 14.90 -14.97
C SER A 55 -42.89 14.34 -13.59
N LEU A 56 -42.58 15.17 -12.60
CA LEU A 56 -42.39 14.76 -11.18
C LEU A 56 -43.68 14.26 -10.52
N SER A 57 -44.86 14.54 -11.12
CA SER A 57 -46.16 14.14 -10.60
C SER A 57 -46.78 13.02 -11.42
N ASP A 58 -46.03 12.43 -12.36
CA ASP A 58 -46.49 11.36 -13.24
C ASP A 58 -46.82 10.08 -12.42
N SER A 59 -47.77 9.30 -12.90
CA SER A 59 -48.15 8.00 -12.30
C SER A 59 -46.96 7.01 -12.32
N ASN A 60 -46.18 7.02 -13.41
CA ASN A 60 -45.04 6.13 -13.58
C ASN A 60 -43.82 6.56 -12.74
N PRO A 61 -43.37 5.70 -11.79
CA PRO A 61 -42.23 6.03 -10.94
C PRO A 61 -40.92 6.21 -11.71
N HIS A 62 -40.74 5.52 -12.83
CA HIS A 62 -39.55 5.68 -13.66
C HIS A 62 -39.47 7.07 -14.31
N LEU A 63 -40.63 7.62 -14.72
CA LEU A 63 -40.71 8.99 -15.23
C LEU A 63 -40.40 10.01 -14.15
N ARG A 64 -40.96 9.84 -12.93
CA ARG A 64 -40.66 10.73 -11.80
C ARG A 64 -39.18 10.74 -11.47
N ALA A 65 -38.58 9.56 -11.38
CA ALA A 65 -37.14 9.41 -11.09
C ALA A 65 -36.27 10.02 -12.20
N LEU A 66 -36.63 9.79 -13.47
CA LEU A 66 -35.93 10.35 -14.62
C LEU A 66 -36.03 11.89 -14.67
N ALA A 67 -37.21 12.43 -14.41
CA ALA A 67 -37.44 13.88 -14.36
C ALA A 67 -36.56 14.54 -13.27
N LEU A 68 -36.51 13.97 -12.06
CA LEU A 68 -35.68 14.48 -10.97
C LEU A 68 -34.20 14.39 -11.29
N ARG A 69 -33.76 13.25 -11.87
CA ARG A 69 -32.36 13.07 -12.31
C ARG A 69 -31.96 14.12 -13.34
N THR A 70 -32.80 14.40 -14.31
CA THR A 70 -32.56 15.40 -15.36
C THR A 70 -32.50 16.81 -14.75
N MET A 71 -33.52 17.19 -13.98
CA MET A 71 -33.61 18.51 -13.37
C MET A 71 -32.43 18.82 -12.47
N SER A 72 -31.98 17.86 -11.65
CA SER A 72 -30.81 18.02 -10.80
C SER A 72 -29.47 18.03 -11.57
N SER A 73 -29.45 17.56 -12.83
CA SER A 73 -28.24 17.53 -13.66
C SER A 73 -28.06 18.77 -14.52
N ILE A 74 -29.12 19.61 -14.66
CA ILE A 74 -29.03 20.90 -15.33
C ILE A 74 -28.26 21.86 -14.42
N ARG A 75 -27.10 22.33 -14.89
CA ARG A 75 -26.18 23.17 -14.10
C ARG A 75 -26.47 24.67 -14.24
N VAL A 76 -27.73 25.06 -14.05
CA VAL A 76 -28.16 26.46 -14.07
C VAL A 76 -28.59 26.86 -12.65
N PRO A 77 -27.88 27.80 -11.98
CA PRO A 77 -28.13 28.12 -10.56
C PRO A 77 -29.56 28.58 -10.25
N VAL A 78 -30.22 29.24 -11.19
CA VAL A 78 -31.58 29.76 -11.03
C VAL A 78 -32.62 28.69 -10.66
N ILE A 79 -32.39 27.44 -11.01
CA ILE A 79 -33.33 26.33 -10.73
C ILE A 79 -33.11 25.67 -9.36
N SER A 80 -32.11 26.07 -8.57
CA SER A 80 -31.71 25.41 -7.32
C SER A 80 -32.88 25.19 -6.36
N GLN A 81 -33.72 26.20 -6.15
CA GLN A 81 -34.89 26.11 -5.27
C GLN A 81 -35.95 25.12 -5.78
N ILE A 82 -36.16 25.06 -7.11
CA ILE A 82 -37.10 24.13 -7.73
C ILE A 82 -36.58 22.68 -7.58
N VAL A 83 -35.26 22.48 -7.74
CA VAL A 83 -34.61 21.21 -7.51
C VAL A 83 -34.75 20.79 -6.05
N ALA A 84 -34.52 21.67 -5.09
CA ALA A 84 -34.69 21.41 -3.66
C ALA A 84 -36.11 20.99 -3.29
N LEU A 85 -37.12 21.66 -3.84
CA LEU A 85 -38.53 21.27 -3.69
C LEU A 85 -38.83 19.92 -4.33
N GLY A 86 -38.24 19.62 -5.50
CA GLY A 86 -38.33 18.33 -6.16
C GLY A 86 -37.76 17.21 -5.31
N ILE A 87 -36.59 17.43 -4.70
CA ILE A 87 -35.94 16.50 -3.76
C ILE A 87 -36.83 16.28 -2.54
N LYS A 88 -37.32 17.32 -1.90
CA LYS A 88 -38.21 17.24 -0.72
C LYS A 88 -39.42 16.35 -0.99
N ARG A 89 -40.05 16.51 -2.14
CA ARG A 89 -41.19 15.68 -2.54
C ARG A 89 -40.79 14.22 -2.78
N ALA A 90 -39.63 14.01 -3.43
CA ALA A 90 -39.17 12.70 -3.84
C ALA A 90 -38.61 11.84 -2.68
N VAL A 91 -38.14 12.47 -1.61
CA VAL A 91 -37.69 11.79 -0.39
C VAL A 91 -38.83 11.01 0.29
N GLY A 92 -40.07 11.56 0.24
CA GLY A 92 -41.26 10.90 0.78
C GLY A 92 -42.02 10.04 -0.24
N ASP A 93 -41.50 9.79 -1.45
CA ASP A 93 -42.19 9.02 -2.47
C ASP A 93 -42.33 7.54 -2.08
N MET A 94 -43.48 6.92 -2.42
CA MET A 94 -43.72 5.50 -2.16
C MET A 94 -42.73 4.62 -2.94
N SER A 95 -42.34 5.03 -4.14
CA SER A 95 -41.42 4.26 -4.98
C SER A 95 -39.96 4.43 -4.55
N PRO A 96 -39.24 3.35 -4.24
CA PRO A 96 -37.85 3.42 -3.89
C PRO A 96 -36.95 3.89 -5.03
N TYR A 97 -37.35 3.72 -6.29
CA TYR A 97 -36.62 4.27 -7.44
C TYR A 97 -36.56 5.80 -7.41
N VAL A 98 -37.66 6.43 -7.00
CA VAL A 98 -37.73 7.90 -6.87
C VAL A 98 -36.90 8.36 -5.68
N ARG A 99 -36.97 7.66 -4.54
CA ARG A 99 -36.16 7.98 -3.36
C ARG A 99 -34.65 7.82 -3.64
N ARG A 100 -34.25 6.80 -4.42
CA ARG A 100 -32.86 6.67 -4.88
C ARG A 100 -32.45 7.86 -5.77
N ALA A 101 -33.32 8.27 -6.69
CA ALA A 101 -33.04 9.44 -7.54
C ALA A 101 -32.92 10.72 -6.69
N ALA A 102 -33.72 10.86 -5.62
CA ALA A 102 -33.61 11.96 -4.67
C ALA A 102 -32.25 11.97 -3.95
N ALA A 103 -31.80 10.81 -3.45
CA ALA A 103 -30.48 10.69 -2.83
C ALA A 103 -29.35 11.16 -3.76
N LEU A 104 -29.35 10.68 -5.02
CA LEU A 104 -28.34 11.07 -6.02
C LEU A 104 -28.47 12.53 -6.52
N ALA A 105 -29.64 13.16 -6.35
CA ALA A 105 -29.87 14.55 -6.70
C ALA A 105 -29.34 15.53 -5.64
N ILE A 106 -29.24 15.11 -4.39
CA ILE A 106 -28.81 15.91 -3.25
C ILE A 106 -27.41 16.55 -3.45
N PRO A 107 -26.35 15.79 -3.80
CA PRO A 107 -25.02 16.39 -4.03
C PRO A 107 -25.00 17.37 -5.19
N LYS A 108 -25.83 17.13 -6.21
CA LYS A 108 -25.93 18.01 -7.37
C LYS A 108 -26.61 19.32 -7.01
N CYS A 109 -27.67 19.28 -6.17
CA CYS A 109 -28.34 20.46 -5.66
C CYS A 109 -27.40 21.31 -4.80
N TYR A 110 -26.62 20.69 -3.92
CA TYR A 110 -25.61 21.36 -3.11
C TYR A 110 -24.56 22.09 -3.96
N ARG A 111 -24.11 21.47 -5.07
CA ARG A 111 -23.18 22.13 -6.00
C ARG A 111 -23.77 23.31 -6.74
N LEU A 112 -25.09 23.32 -6.96
CA LEU A 112 -25.80 24.46 -7.57
C LEU A 112 -25.95 25.63 -6.58
N ASP A 113 -26.32 25.32 -5.33
CA ASP A 113 -26.56 26.31 -4.30
C ASP A 113 -26.18 25.77 -2.91
N PRO A 114 -25.02 26.15 -2.37
CA PRO A 114 -24.56 25.70 -1.06
C PRO A 114 -25.46 26.14 0.10
N SER A 115 -26.31 27.18 -0.07
CA SER A 115 -27.21 27.67 0.97
C SER A 115 -28.30 26.65 1.35
N THR A 116 -28.58 25.68 0.48
CA THR A 116 -29.56 24.61 0.69
C THR A 116 -29.07 23.51 1.65
N LEU A 117 -27.80 23.53 2.08
CA LEU A 117 -27.17 22.51 2.90
C LEU A 117 -27.98 22.06 4.12
N PRO A 118 -28.53 22.94 4.99
CA PRO A 118 -29.26 22.52 6.18
C PRO A 118 -30.45 21.62 5.86
N LEU A 119 -31.22 22.01 4.82
CA LEU A 119 -32.39 21.28 4.38
C LEU A 119 -32.00 19.93 3.72
N LEU A 120 -30.89 19.89 2.99
CA LEU A 120 -30.39 18.66 2.36
C LEU A 120 -29.89 17.65 3.39
N ILE A 121 -29.30 18.11 4.51
CA ILE A 121 -28.88 17.24 5.62
C ILE A 121 -30.08 16.50 6.24
N GLU A 122 -31.21 17.19 6.46
CA GLU A 122 -32.44 16.55 6.95
C GLU A 122 -32.91 15.45 6.00
N HIS A 123 -32.87 15.70 4.70
CA HIS A 123 -33.26 14.72 3.68
C HIS A 123 -32.32 13.51 3.63
N VAL A 124 -31.00 13.74 3.76
CA VAL A 124 -30.02 12.65 3.86
C VAL A 124 -30.29 11.78 5.10
N SER A 125 -30.56 12.40 6.25
CA SER A 125 -30.89 11.69 7.50
C SER A 125 -32.08 10.75 7.32
N ILE A 126 -33.14 11.18 6.65
CA ILE A 126 -34.32 10.34 6.37
C ILE A 126 -33.95 9.18 5.44
N LEU A 127 -33.18 9.44 4.38
CA LEU A 127 -32.82 8.45 3.37
C LEU A 127 -31.81 7.42 3.89
N LEU A 128 -30.94 7.76 4.86
CA LEU A 128 -30.04 6.80 5.51
C LEU A 128 -30.82 5.71 6.25
N GLY A 129 -32.00 6.02 6.79
CA GLY A 129 -32.90 5.08 7.45
C GLY A 129 -33.80 4.26 6.51
N ASP A 130 -33.68 4.43 5.19
CA ASP A 130 -34.55 3.75 4.22
C ASP A 130 -34.45 2.22 4.33
N LYS A 131 -35.59 1.54 4.18
CA LYS A 131 -35.67 0.07 4.25
C LYS A 131 -34.96 -0.60 3.06
N GLN A 132 -34.96 0.05 1.90
CA GLN A 132 -34.40 -0.51 0.67
C GLN A 132 -32.89 -0.26 0.59
N TYR A 133 -32.14 -1.33 0.35
CA TYR A 133 -30.69 -1.34 0.34
C TYR A 133 -30.09 -0.37 -0.70
N TYR A 134 -30.64 -0.33 -1.91
CA TYR A 134 -30.11 0.53 -2.98
C TYR A 134 -30.46 2.03 -2.81
N VAL A 135 -31.45 2.36 -1.97
CA VAL A 135 -31.71 3.75 -1.55
C VAL A 135 -30.71 4.15 -0.48
N ALA A 136 -30.50 3.28 0.52
CA ALA A 136 -29.55 3.51 1.59
C ALA A 136 -28.11 3.66 1.06
N GLY A 137 -27.69 2.83 0.08
CA GLY A 137 -26.38 2.97 -0.57
C GLY A 137 -26.20 4.32 -1.27
N ALA A 138 -27.23 4.78 -2.00
CA ALA A 138 -27.22 6.10 -2.64
C ALA A 138 -27.23 7.24 -1.60
N ALA A 139 -27.91 7.08 -0.46
CA ALA A 139 -27.91 8.04 0.63
C ALA A 139 -26.53 8.15 1.30
N VAL A 140 -25.83 7.05 1.47
CA VAL A 140 -24.44 7.03 1.98
C VAL A 140 -23.51 7.77 1.03
N MET A 141 -23.64 7.57 -0.27
CA MET A 141 -22.85 8.33 -1.26
C MET A 141 -23.11 9.84 -1.13
N ALA A 142 -24.39 10.24 -1.03
CA ALA A 142 -24.77 11.64 -0.84
C ALA A 142 -24.23 12.21 0.48
N PHE A 143 -24.24 11.42 1.56
CA PHE A 143 -23.69 11.80 2.86
C PHE A 143 -22.20 12.08 2.78
N LEU A 144 -21.42 11.20 2.14
CA LEU A 144 -19.96 11.37 1.98
C LEU A 144 -19.60 12.61 1.16
N ASP A 145 -20.45 12.99 0.18
CA ASP A 145 -20.23 14.17 -0.67
C ASP A 145 -20.56 15.50 0.04
N ILE A 146 -21.53 15.50 0.98
CA ILE A 146 -22.07 16.75 1.54
C ILE A 146 -21.60 16.98 2.97
N CYS A 147 -21.67 15.97 3.83
CA CYS A 147 -21.44 16.14 5.26
C CYS A 147 -20.68 14.97 5.89
N PRO A 148 -19.44 14.63 5.42
CA PRO A 148 -18.69 13.48 5.90
C PRO A 148 -18.33 13.56 7.39
N ASP A 149 -18.33 14.76 7.97
CA ASP A 149 -17.97 14.97 9.37
C ASP A 149 -19.11 14.73 10.36
N ARG A 150 -20.37 14.74 9.89
CA ARG A 150 -21.58 14.60 10.71
C ARG A 150 -21.92 13.14 11.02
N ILE A 151 -21.00 12.46 11.74
CA ILE A 151 -21.15 11.04 12.11
C ILE A 151 -22.36 10.78 13.01
N ASP A 152 -22.81 11.79 13.74
CA ASP A 152 -24.02 11.75 14.55
C ASP A 152 -25.27 11.25 13.78
N LEU A 153 -25.38 11.58 12.51
CA LEU A 153 -26.47 11.13 11.65
C LEU A 153 -26.42 9.63 11.32
N VAL A 154 -25.24 9.03 11.43
CA VAL A 154 -25.04 7.61 11.08
C VAL A 154 -25.36 6.69 12.28
N HIS A 155 -25.19 7.17 13.52
CA HIS A 155 -25.39 6.37 14.74
C HIS A 155 -26.70 5.58 14.73
N PRO A 156 -27.89 6.16 14.51
CA PRO A 156 -29.16 5.43 14.61
C PRO A 156 -29.36 4.41 13.49
N HIS A 157 -28.58 4.52 12.40
CA HIS A 157 -28.71 3.68 11.21
C HIS A 157 -27.58 2.67 11.03
N TYR A 158 -26.57 2.65 11.94
CA TYR A 158 -25.36 1.84 11.82
C TYR A 158 -25.67 0.37 11.57
N ARG A 159 -26.41 -0.28 12.47
CA ARG A 159 -26.72 -1.71 12.38
C ARG A 159 -27.58 -2.03 11.15
N SER A 160 -28.49 -1.13 10.78
CA SER A 160 -29.33 -1.27 9.58
C SER A 160 -28.50 -1.22 8.30
N LEU A 161 -27.54 -0.27 8.21
CA LEU A 161 -26.63 -0.16 7.06
C LEU A 161 -25.71 -1.37 6.95
N VAL A 162 -25.17 -1.86 8.07
CA VAL A 162 -24.29 -3.03 8.11
C VAL A 162 -25.01 -4.29 7.58
N ARG A 163 -26.29 -4.50 7.93
CA ARG A 163 -27.07 -5.64 7.46
C ARG A 163 -27.38 -5.59 5.96
N LYS A 164 -27.53 -4.40 5.40
CA LYS A 164 -27.90 -4.18 3.99
C LYS A 164 -26.70 -4.12 3.03
N ILE A 165 -25.46 -4.06 3.55
CA ILE A 165 -24.26 -3.78 2.76
C ILE A 165 -24.05 -4.83 1.65
N VAL A 166 -24.36 -6.08 1.88
CA VAL A 166 -24.16 -7.18 0.92
C VAL A 166 -25.08 -7.02 -0.30
N ASP A 167 -26.30 -6.54 -0.05
CA ASP A 167 -27.35 -6.42 -1.07
C ASP A 167 -27.23 -5.11 -1.88
N MET A 168 -26.42 -4.14 -1.41
CA MET A 168 -26.20 -2.87 -2.09
C MET A 168 -25.53 -3.05 -3.45
N ASP A 169 -25.70 -2.08 -4.33
CA ASP A 169 -24.91 -1.97 -5.55
C ASP A 169 -23.42 -1.72 -5.21
N GLU A 170 -22.51 -2.06 -6.12
CA GLU A 170 -21.05 -1.99 -5.88
C GLU A 170 -20.58 -0.59 -5.43
N TRP A 171 -21.15 0.47 -5.99
CA TRP A 171 -20.85 1.85 -5.58
C TRP A 171 -21.33 2.14 -4.16
N GLY A 172 -22.52 1.66 -3.81
CA GLY A 172 -23.06 1.76 -2.45
C GLY A 172 -22.24 0.94 -1.46
N GLN A 173 -21.77 -0.25 -1.83
CA GLN A 173 -20.88 -1.08 -1.02
C GLN A 173 -19.57 -0.36 -0.73
N LEU A 174 -18.91 0.19 -1.75
CA LEU A 174 -17.66 0.94 -1.61
C LEU A 174 -17.83 2.18 -0.71
N ALA A 175 -18.89 2.95 -0.95
CA ALA A 175 -19.20 4.13 -0.15
C ALA A 175 -19.49 3.77 1.31
N THR A 176 -20.28 2.71 1.53
CA THR A 176 -20.64 2.26 2.89
C THR A 176 -19.40 1.72 3.63
N MET A 177 -18.54 0.93 2.99
CA MET A 177 -17.29 0.46 3.61
C MET A 177 -16.37 1.63 3.97
N ARG A 178 -16.27 2.65 3.10
CA ARG A 178 -15.50 3.88 3.38
C ARG A 178 -16.07 4.63 4.59
N LEU A 179 -17.39 4.83 4.63
CA LEU A 179 -18.06 5.45 5.75
C LEU A 179 -17.85 4.67 7.05
N MET A 180 -18.08 3.35 7.02
CA MET A 180 -17.95 2.49 8.20
C MET A 180 -16.53 2.44 8.74
N MET A 181 -15.51 2.55 7.89
CA MET A 181 -14.11 2.61 8.31
C MET A 181 -13.80 3.90 9.09
N VAL A 182 -14.30 5.05 8.62
CA VAL A 182 -14.17 6.34 9.32
C VAL A 182 -14.96 6.31 10.62
N TYR A 183 -16.21 5.82 10.54
CA TYR A 183 -17.10 5.66 11.70
C TYR A 183 -16.48 4.79 12.79
N ALA A 184 -15.97 3.60 12.40
CA ALA A 184 -15.39 2.67 13.34
C ALA A 184 -14.22 3.27 14.14
N ARG A 185 -13.35 4.05 13.50
CA ARG A 185 -12.24 4.68 14.20
C ARG A 185 -12.66 5.82 15.13
N LYS A 186 -13.76 6.51 14.80
CA LYS A 186 -14.30 7.59 15.64
C LYS A 186 -15.28 7.08 16.73
N ALA A 187 -15.81 5.86 16.60
CA ALA A 187 -16.85 5.33 17.48
C ALA A 187 -16.42 4.14 18.35
N PHE A 188 -15.36 3.42 17.99
CA PHE A 188 -14.88 2.27 18.74
C PHE A 188 -13.44 2.47 19.21
N PRO A 189 -13.16 2.28 20.51
CA PRO A 189 -11.80 2.32 21.03
C PRO A 189 -11.05 1.02 20.68
N ARG A 190 -9.75 1.13 20.46
CA ARG A 190 -8.87 -0.01 20.21
C ARG A 190 -8.44 -0.64 21.54
N ARG A 191 -9.09 -1.72 21.95
CA ARG A 191 -8.78 -2.44 23.19
C ARG A 191 -7.90 -3.65 22.92
N THR A 192 -6.84 -3.84 23.72
CA THR A 192 -5.96 -5.00 23.67
C THR A 192 -6.10 -5.81 24.97
N LYS A 193 -6.19 -7.13 24.85
CA LYS A 193 -6.10 -8.05 25.99
C LYS A 193 -4.84 -8.91 25.85
N ARG A 194 -4.09 -9.05 26.93
CA ARG A 194 -3.00 -10.02 27.00
C ARG A 194 -3.60 -11.41 27.24
N VAL A 195 -3.46 -12.29 26.26
CA VAL A 195 -3.89 -13.68 26.35
C VAL A 195 -2.65 -14.54 26.58
N LYS A 196 -2.66 -15.33 27.67
CA LYS A 196 -1.61 -16.31 27.93
C LYS A 196 -1.68 -17.39 26.85
N LYS A 197 -0.57 -17.65 26.14
CA LYS A 197 -0.48 -18.80 25.22
C LYS A 197 -0.77 -20.09 25.99
N PRO A 198 -1.69 -20.96 25.52
CA PRO A 198 -1.77 -22.30 26.04
C PRO A 198 -0.42 -22.96 25.81
N LYS A 199 0.21 -23.45 26.88
CA LYS A 199 1.45 -24.24 26.75
C LYS A 199 1.15 -25.41 25.82
N PRO A 200 1.99 -25.67 24.78
CA PRO A 200 1.83 -26.89 23.99
C PRO A 200 1.87 -28.07 24.94
N GLU A 201 0.84 -28.90 24.89
CA GLU A 201 0.80 -30.14 25.62
C GLU A 201 1.85 -31.09 25.07
N ASP A 202 3.05 -31.00 25.61
CA ASP A 202 4.04 -32.06 25.44
C ASP A 202 3.55 -33.29 26.17
N GLY A 203 3.26 -34.31 25.36
CA GLY A 203 3.19 -35.71 25.68
C GLY A 203 2.68 -36.12 27.07
N ALA A 204 1.52 -36.74 27.09
CA ALA A 204 0.90 -37.41 28.21
C ALA A 204 1.92 -38.09 29.15
N ARG A 205 2.34 -37.37 30.19
CA ARG A 205 2.81 -37.98 31.43
C ARG A 205 1.69 -37.95 32.45
N LEU A 206 1.13 -39.12 32.69
CA LEU A 206 0.23 -39.41 33.78
C LEU A 206 0.79 -38.82 35.08
N LYS A 207 0.15 -37.78 35.63
CA LYS A 207 0.44 -37.29 36.98
C LYS A 207 -0.19 -38.27 37.94
N PRO A 208 0.53 -38.75 38.99
CA PRO A 208 -0.06 -39.55 40.04
C PRO A 208 -1.08 -38.73 40.82
N SER A 209 -2.24 -39.32 41.09
CA SER A 209 -3.34 -38.74 41.88
C SER A 209 -2.83 -38.34 43.25
N LYS A 210 -2.90 -37.06 43.59
CA LYS A 210 -2.67 -36.54 44.93
C LYS A 210 -3.86 -36.97 45.84
N GLY A 211 -3.52 -37.62 46.94
CA GLY A 211 -4.47 -38.03 47.94
C GLY A 211 -5.12 -36.84 48.67
N PHE A 212 -6.29 -37.10 49.16
CA PHE A 212 -7.26 -36.16 49.76
C PHE A 212 -6.86 -35.55 51.13
N TYR A 213 -5.66 -35.83 51.66
CA TYR A 213 -5.17 -35.35 52.94
C TYR A 213 -3.75 -34.75 52.79
N ASP A 214 -3.66 -33.50 52.38
CA ASP A 214 -2.50 -32.66 52.69
C ASP A 214 -3.01 -31.27 53.01
N SER A 215 -2.91 -30.94 54.29
CA SER A 215 -3.31 -29.70 54.91
C SER A 215 -2.36 -28.55 54.57
N GLU A 216 -2.95 -27.40 54.53
CA GLU A 216 -2.41 -26.05 54.39
C GLU A 216 -1.09 -25.82 55.12
N SER A 217 -0.07 -25.42 54.39
CA SER A 217 1.00 -24.57 54.90
C SER A 217 1.17 -23.38 53.98
N SER A 218 0.81 -22.24 54.51
CA SER A 218 1.07 -20.92 53.98
C SER A 218 2.57 -20.69 53.83
N GLU A 219 3.06 -20.58 52.60
CA GLU A 219 4.37 -19.98 52.35
C GLU A 219 4.26 -18.86 51.35
N ASN A 220 4.79 -17.74 51.77
CA ASN A 220 4.93 -16.49 51.06
C ASN A 220 5.64 -16.68 49.71
N GLU A 221 4.97 -16.42 48.62
CA GLU A 221 5.62 -16.18 47.33
C GLU A 221 5.88 -14.68 47.20
N PHE A 222 7.10 -14.28 47.63
CA PHE A 222 7.77 -13.09 47.10
C PHE A 222 8.60 -13.54 45.90
N GLY A 223 8.28 -13.00 44.72
CA GLY A 223 9.24 -12.69 43.69
C GLY A 223 9.62 -13.83 42.75
N ASP A 224 8.99 -13.87 41.63
CA ASP A 224 9.69 -13.93 40.36
C ASP A 224 8.74 -13.37 39.25
N GLU A 225 8.83 -12.08 38.97
CA GLU A 225 8.30 -11.48 37.76
C GLU A 225 9.18 -11.91 36.57
N SER A 226 9.22 -13.20 36.26
CA SER A 226 9.64 -13.65 34.96
C SER A 226 8.60 -13.15 33.97
N GLN A 227 9.04 -12.27 33.07
CA GLN A 227 8.30 -11.71 31.95
C GLN A 227 7.56 -12.81 31.20
N GLU A 228 6.31 -13.03 31.62
CA GLU A 228 5.37 -13.90 30.87
C GLU A 228 5.08 -13.17 29.54
N GLN A 229 5.65 -13.67 28.47
CA GLN A 229 5.35 -13.24 27.10
C GLN A 229 3.91 -13.63 26.76
N GLY A 230 2.96 -12.81 27.20
CA GLY A 230 1.56 -12.88 26.74
C GLY A 230 1.45 -12.18 25.37
N GLU A 231 0.83 -12.83 24.42
CA GLU A 231 0.48 -12.19 23.15
C GLU A 231 -0.66 -11.18 23.41
N GLU A 232 -0.47 -9.93 22.95
CA GLU A 232 -1.52 -8.92 22.97
C GLU A 232 -2.49 -9.18 21.82
N VAL A 233 -3.69 -9.65 22.13
CA VAL A 233 -4.76 -9.87 21.16
C VAL A 233 -5.71 -8.69 21.17
N LEU A 234 -6.03 -8.14 20.00
CA LEU A 234 -7.06 -7.12 19.82
C LEU A 234 -8.43 -7.69 20.15
N VAL A 235 -9.13 -7.05 21.09
CA VAL A 235 -10.52 -7.34 21.40
C VAL A 235 -11.40 -6.41 20.59
N LEU A 236 -12.17 -6.99 19.69
CA LEU A 236 -13.10 -6.24 18.85
C LEU A 236 -14.40 -5.96 19.63
N ASP A 237 -14.96 -4.77 19.43
CA ASP A 237 -16.30 -4.44 19.87
C ASP A 237 -17.33 -5.32 19.12
N PRO A 238 -18.43 -5.78 19.77
CA PRO A 238 -19.43 -6.63 19.12
C PRO A 238 -20.05 -6.02 17.85
N ASP A 239 -20.28 -4.71 17.83
CA ASP A 239 -20.83 -4.01 16.67
C ASP A 239 -19.80 -3.89 15.54
N LEU A 240 -18.51 -3.75 15.87
CA LEU A 240 -17.43 -3.79 14.89
C LEU A 240 -17.25 -5.20 14.30
N ASP A 241 -17.32 -6.23 15.14
CA ASP A 241 -17.26 -7.63 14.72
C ASP A 241 -18.45 -7.98 13.81
N LEU A 242 -19.65 -7.48 14.12
CA LEU A 242 -20.84 -7.60 13.26
C LEU A 242 -20.55 -7.02 11.86
N PHE A 243 -19.93 -5.86 11.77
CA PHE A 243 -19.56 -5.24 10.49
C PHE A 243 -18.55 -6.10 9.73
N LEU A 244 -17.46 -6.52 10.38
CA LEU A 244 -16.42 -7.32 9.73
C LEU A 244 -16.94 -8.66 9.22
N ARG A 245 -17.86 -9.30 9.94
CA ARG A 245 -18.54 -10.54 9.48
C ARG A 245 -19.49 -10.27 8.32
N SER A 246 -20.23 -9.17 8.35
CA SER A 246 -21.20 -8.86 7.30
C SER A 246 -20.56 -8.59 5.94
N ILE A 247 -19.33 -8.07 5.91
CA ILE A 247 -18.61 -7.81 4.65
C ILE A 247 -17.85 -9.04 4.11
N GLN A 248 -17.77 -10.14 4.87
CA GLN A 248 -17.04 -11.34 4.46
C GLN A 248 -17.54 -11.94 3.11
N PRO A 249 -18.86 -12.04 2.84
CA PRO A 249 -19.34 -12.53 1.54
C PRO A 249 -18.88 -11.70 0.35
N LEU A 250 -18.60 -10.40 0.56
CA LEU A 250 -18.13 -9.49 -0.50
C LEU A 250 -16.73 -9.84 -1.02
N LEU A 251 -15.96 -10.67 -0.32
CA LEU A 251 -14.70 -11.22 -0.82
C LEU A 251 -14.89 -12.11 -2.07
N GLN A 252 -16.09 -12.60 -2.32
CA GLN A 252 -16.44 -13.38 -3.51
C GLN A 252 -16.99 -12.52 -4.66
N SER A 253 -16.99 -11.19 -4.50
CA SER A 253 -17.43 -10.27 -5.55
C SER A 253 -16.54 -10.39 -6.80
N ARG A 254 -17.17 -10.18 -7.97
CA ARG A 254 -16.45 -10.10 -9.25
C ARG A 254 -15.71 -8.76 -9.41
N ASN A 255 -16.08 -7.76 -8.65
CA ASN A 255 -15.47 -6.43 -8.70
C ASN A 255 -14.21 -6.38 -7.84
N SER A 256 -13.06 -6.16 -8.47
CA SER A 256 -11.76 -6.05 -7.79
C SER A 256 -11.71 -4.91 -6.75
N ALA A 257 -12.41 -3.80 -7.01
CA ALA A 257 -12.46 -2.67 -6.09
C ALA A 257 -13.16 -3.03 -4.77
N VAL A 258 -14.22 -3.85 -4.82
CA VAL A 258 -14.93 -4.33 -3.63
C VAL A 258 -14.03 -5.24 -2.79
N ILE A 259 -13.32 -6.17 -3.43
CA ILE A 259 -12.36 -7.07 -2.73
C ILE A 259 -11.28 -6.25 -2.01
N ILE A 260 -10.69 -5.25 -2.70
CA ILE A 260 -9.67 -4.37 -2.10
C ILE A 260 -10.26 -3.54 -0.96
N ALA A 261 -11.51 -3.07 -1.07
CA ALA A 261 -12.15 -2.30 0.00
C ALA A 261 -12.42 -3.16 1.23
N VAL A 262 -12.81 -4.44 1.07
CA VAL A 262 -12.94 -5.38 2.20
C VAL A 262 -11.58 -5.64 2.84
N ALA A 263 -10.54 -5.90 2.04
CA ALA A 263 -9.17 -6.07 2.54
C ALA A 263 -8.67 -4.84 3.30
N ARG A 264 -9.04 -3.63 2.85
CA ARG A 264 -8.79 -2.36 3.56
C ARG A 264 -9.46 -2.36 4.94
N CYS A 265 -10.73 -2.71 5.02
CA CYS A 265 -11.44 -2.79 6.30
C CYS A 265 -10.77 -3.80 7.24
N TYR A 266 -10.39 -4.96 6.75
CA TYR A 266 -9.74 -6.01 7.54
C TYR A 266 -8.34 -5.61 8.03
N LEU A 267 -7.56 -4.93 7.19
CA LEU A 267 -6.22 -4.46 7.57
C LEU A 267 -6.26 -3.41 8.68
N TYR A 268 -7.19 -2.44 8.58
CA TYR A 268 -7.20 -1.29 9.47
C TYR A 268 -8.10 -1.42 10.68
N LEU A 269 -9.10 -2.30 10.66
CA LEU A 269 -10.09 -2.47 11.73
C LEU A 269 -10.07 -3.88 12.31
N GLY A 270 -9.68 -4.89 11.54
CA GLY A 270 -9.79 -6.29 11.91
C GLY A 270 -8.57 -6.86 12.64
N ASN A 271 -8.67 -8.14 12.95
CA ASN A 271 -7.59 -8.97 13.47
C ASN A 271 -6.88 -9.68 12.30
N THR A 272 -5.75 -10.33 12.62
CA THR A 272 -4.97 -11.14 11.65
C THR A 272 -5.82 -12.23 11.00
N THR A 273 -6.75 -12.85 11.71
CA THR A 273 -7.65 -13.90 11.19
C THR A 273 -8.56 -13.41 10.06
N TYR A 274 -9.10 -12.19 10.19
CA TYR A 274 -9.89 -11.56 9.12
C TYR A 274 -9.02 -11.25 7.91
N LEU A 275 -7.81 -10.73 8.13
CA LEU A 275 -6.88 -10.41 7.05
C LEU A 275 -6.47 -11.67 6.26
N GLU A 276 -6.20 -12.79 6.95
CA GLU A 276 -5.88 -14.08 6.32
C GLU A 276 -6.99 -14.55 5.36
N SER A 277 -8.26 -14.34 5.72
CA SER A 277 -9.39 -14.69 4.87
C SER A 277 -9.45 -13.89 3.57
N ALA A 278 -8.89 -12.65 3.56
CA ALA A 278 -8.87 -11.80 2.37
C ALA A 278 -7.72 -12.12 1.41
N ILE A 279 -6.66 -12.81 1.86
CA ILE A 279 -5.46 -13.07 1.03
C ILE A 279 -5.79 -13.92 -0.20
N GLY A 280 -6.55 -15.02 -0.02
CA GLY A 280 -6.97 -15.87 -1.14
C GLY A 280 -7.68 -15.11 -2.26
N PRO A 281 -8.75 -14.36 -1.95
CA PRO A 281 -9.42 -13.49 -2.92
C PRO A 281 -8.51 -12.44 -3.56
N LEU A 282 -7.61 -11.79 -2.80
CA LEU A 282 -6.64 -10.86 -3.37
C LEU A 282 -5.70 -11.54 -4.36
N MET A 283 -5.26 -12.77 -4.06
CA MET A 283 -4.43 -13.56 -4.98
C MET A 283 -5.17 -13.95 -6.25
N SER A 284 -6.48 -14.11 -6.20
CA SER A 284 -7.30 -14.39 -7.39
C SER A 284 -7.29 -13.23 -8.40
N LEU A 285 -7.11 -11.97 -7.93
CA LEU A 285 -7.02 -10.79 -8.80
C LEU A 285 -5.79 -10.81 -9.72
N LEU A 286 -4.75 -11.58 -9.37
CA LEU A 286 -3.57 -11.74 -10.23
C LEU A 286 -3.85 -12.53 -11.52
N ARG A 287 -5.05 -13.08 -11.68
CA ARG A 287 -5.50 -13.74 -12.92
C ARG A 287 -6.30 -12.81 -13.84
N SER A 288 -6.52 -11.57 -13.42
CA SER A 288 -7.27 -10.56 -14.17
C SER A 288 -6.43 -9.87 -15.24
N ALA A 289 -6.98 -8.86 -15.91
CA ALA A 289 -6.25 -8.04 -16.88
C ALA A 289 -5.01 -7.36 -16.26
N PRO A 290 -3.95 -7.05 -17.05
CA PRO A 290 -2.68 -6.51 -16.56
C PRO A 290 -2.83 -5.26 -15.70
N ASP A 291 -3.74 -4.36 -16.04
CA ASP A 291 -4.01 -3.14 -15.27
C ASP A 291 -4.54 -3.45 -13.86
N ILE A 292 -5.47 -4.40 -13.77
CA ILE A 292 -6.02 -4.86 -12.48
C ILE A 292 -4.93 -5.59 -11.69
N GLN A 293 -4.09 -6.40 -12.35
CA GLN A 293 -2.95 -7.06 -11.73
C GLN A 293 -1.99 -6.04 -11.11
N GLN A 294 -1.67 -4.96 -11.81
CA GLN A 294 -0.79 -3.91 -11.31
C GLN A 294 -1.35 -3.25 -10.04
N VAL A 295 -2.61 -2.86 -10.08
CA VAL A 295 -3.31 -2.29 -8.92
C VAL A 295 -3.34 -3.30 -7.76
N ALA A 296 -3.66 -4.57 -8.03
CA ALA A 296 -3.69 -5.63 -7.03
C ALA A 296 -2.30 -5.85 -6.39
N LEU A 297 -1.22 -5.89 -7.18
CA LEU A 297 0.15 -6.05 -6.69
C LEU A 297 0.59 -4.91 -5.78
N HIS A 298 0.28 -3.64 -6.12
CA HIS A 298 0.56 -2.51 -5.23
C HIS A 298 -0.13 -2.65 -3.88
N ASN A 299 -1.40 -3.09 -3.87
CA ASN A 299 -2.15 -3.32 -2.63
C ASN A 299 -1.61 -4.54 -1.85
N ILE A 300 -1.24 -5.62 -2.53
CA ILE A 300 -0.61 -6.80 -1.92
C ILE A 300 0.73 -6.43 -1.28
N ILE A 301 1.58 -5.63 -1.97
CA ILE A 301 2.85 -5.13 -1.40
C ILE A 301 2.60 -4.36 -0.12
N GLN A 302 1.59 -3.48 -0.11
CA GLN A 302 1.24 -2.70 1.07
C GLN A 302 0.86 -3.57 2.26
N ILE A 303 0.07 -4.62 2.04
CA ILE A 303 -0.27 -5.59 3.09
C ILE A 303 0.96 -6.41 3.50
N CYS A 304 1.78 -6.82 2.53
CA CYS A 304 3.00 -7.60 2.76
C CYS A 304 4.05 -6.85 3.58
N LEU A 305 4.14 -5.51 3.46
CA LEU A 305 5.00 -4.67 4.30
C LEU A 305 4.62 -4.73 5.79
N HIS A 306 3.36 -5.03 6.13
CA HIS A 306 2.88 -5.19 7.49
C HIS A 306 2.87 -6.66 7.94
N TYR A 307 2.46 -7.58 7.06
CA TYR A 307 2.23 -9.01 7.36
C TYR A 307 2.84 -9.94 6.32
N PRO A 308 4.17 -9.99 6.17
CA PRO A 308 4.83 -10.77 5.12
C PRO A 308 4.60 -12.28 5.27
N GLN A 309 4.43 -12.78 6.51
CA GLN A 309 4.26 -14.21 6.79
C GLN A 309 3.03 -14.81 6.12
N ALA A 310 1.96 -14.05 6.03
CA ALA A 310 0.68 -14.49 5.48
C ALA A 310 0.73 -14.79 3.97
N PHE A 311 1.71 -14.23 3.25
CA PHE A 311 1.89 -14.45 1.82
C PHE A 311 2.88 -15.55 1.46
N VAL A 312 3.59 -16.12 2.44
CA VAL A 312 4.57 -17.18 2.21
C VAL A 312 4.00 -18.39 1.47
N PRO A 313 2.79 -18.91 1.77
CA PRO A 313 2.20 -20.03 1.05
C PRO A 313 1.96 -19.75 -0.43
N TYR A 314 1.82 -18.48 -0.79
CA TYR A 314 1.48 -18.02 -2.15
C TYR A 314 2.72 -17.60 -2.98
N ALA A 315 3.92 -17.86 -2.51
CA ALA A 315 5.17 -17.45 -3.18
C ALA A 315 5.24 -17.89 -4.66
N SER A 316 4.68 -19.05 -5.01
CA SER A 316 4.63 -19.55 -6.39
C SER A 316 3.79 -18.69 -7.34
N HIS A 317 2.81 -17.92 -6.83
CA HIS A 317 1.98 -17.03 -7.64
C HIS A 317 2.70 -15.74 -8.03
N PHE A 318 3.79 -15.42 -7.36
CA PHE A 318 4.60 -14.23 -7.63
C PHE A 318 5.78 -14.50 -8.55
N LEU A 319 5.93 -15.72 -9.06
CA LEU A 319 6.93 -16.03 -10.07
C LEU A 319 6.65 -15.22 -11.34
N ILE A 320 7.72 -14.82 -12.01
CA ILE A 320 7.62 -13.89 -13.14
C ILE A 320 7.37 -14.68 -14.42
N SER A 321 6.32 -14.28 -15.14
CA SER A 321 6.03 -14.84 -16.47
C SER A 321 6.77 -14.05 -17.56
N ALA A 322 7.11 -14.71 -18.65
CA ALA A 322 7.69 -14.08 -19.83
C ALA A 322 6.75 -13.05 -20.48
N THR A 323 5.45 -13.22 -20.27
CA THR A 323 4.40 -12.33 -20.81
C THR A 323 4.12 -11.10 -19.95
N ASP A 324 4.71 -11.03 -18.73
CA ASP A 324 4.46 -9.91 -17.82
C ASP A 324 5.10 -8.62 -18.36
N PRO A 325 4.41 -7.48 -18.34
CA PRO A 325 5.01 -6.19 -18.65
C PRO A 325 6.04 -5.79 -17.58
N PRO A 326 7.03 -4.94 -17.91
CA PRO A 326 8.12 -4.57 -17.00
C PRO A 326 7.65 -4.04 -15.64
N SER A 327 6.55 -3.27 -15.62
CA SER A 327 5.96 -2.75 -14.38
C SER A 327 5.49 -3.85 -13.42
N LEU A 328 4.91 -4.93 -13.95
CA LEU A 328 4.50 -6.08 -13.13
C LEU A 328 5.72 -6.89 -12.66
N GLN A 329 6.74 -7.02 -13.50
CA GLN A 329 7.97 -7.75 -13.15
C GLN A 329 8.65 -7.11 -11.94
N ASP A 330 8.79 -5.78 -11.91
CA ASP A 330 9.39 -5.05 -10.79
C ASP A 330 8.61 -5.25 -9.47
N LEU A 331 7.29 -5.19 -9.53
CA LEU A 331 6.42 -5.41 -8.35
C LEU A 331 6.52 -6.86 -7.86
N LYS A 332 6.58 -7.84 -8.75
CA LYS A 332 6.78 -9.25 -8.39
C LYS A 332 8.15 -9.49 -7.76
N PHE A 333 9.23 -8.88 -8.31
CA PHE A 333 10.55 -8.92 -7.67
C PHE A 333 10.52 -8.33 -6.26
N GLU A 334 9.83 -7.22 -6.07
CA GLU A 334 9.69 -6.60 -4.76
C GLU A 334 8.99 -7.55 -3.77
N LEU A 335 7.86 -8.15 -4.15
CA LEU A 335 7.14 -9.11 -3.32
C LEU A 335 7.98 -10.32 -2.95
N LEU A 336 8.68 -10.92 -3.90
CA LEU A 336 9.56 -12.06 -3.63
C LEU A 336 10.63 -11.70 -2.61
N THR A 337 11.19 -10.48 -2.66
CA THR A 337 12.18 -10.03 -1.67
C THR A 337 11.59 -9.79 -0.29
N LEU A 338 10.36 -9.28 -0.18
CA LEU A 338 9.67 -9.06 1.09
C LEU A 338 9.32 -10.39 1.79
N ILE A 339 8.87 -11.38 1.03
CA ILE A 339 8.51 -12.70 1.56
C ILE A 339 9.74 -13.53 1.93
N PHE A 340 10.89 -13.27 1.29
CA PHE A 340 12.10 -14.08 1.40
C PHE A 340 12.56 -14.32 2.85
N SER A 341 12.57 -13.29 3.69
CA SER A 341 13.06 -13.40 5.08
C SER A 341 12.21 -14.34 5.93
N HIS A 342 10.92 -14.45 5.65
CA HIS A 342 9.94 -15.22 6.40
C HIS A 342 9.68 -16.61 5.81
N SER A 343 10.21 -16.88 4.62
CA SER A 343 9.97 -18.12 3.89
C SER A 343 10.77 -19.30 4.43
N PRO A 344 10.29 -20.55 4.30
CA PRO A 344 11.06 -21.75 4.61
C PRO A 344 12.26 -21.92 3.65
N PRO A 345 13.27 -22.72 3.98
CA PRO A 345 14.49 -22.85 3.18
C PRO A 345 14.22 -23.35 1.74
N THR A 346 13.21 -24.18 1.54
CA THR A 346 12.78 -24.66 0.21
C THR A 346 12.30 -23.52 -0.67
N THR A 347 11.41 -22.65 -0.15
CA THR A 347 10.89 -21.49 -0.87
C THR A 347 11.99 -20.45 -1.11
N ARG A 348 12.91 -20.25 -0.15
CA ARG A 348 14.08 -19.37 -0.34
C ARG A 348 14.96 -19.83 -1.49
N SER A 349 15.22 -21.14 -1.60
CA SER A 349 16.00 -21.68 -2.71
C SER A 349 15.31 -21.50 -4.06
N LEU A 350 13.96 -21.65 -4.09
CA LEU A 350 13.16 -21.38 -5.29
C LEU A 350 13.26 -19.90 -5.71
N ILE A 351 13.07 -18.99 -4.78
CA ILE A 351 13.18 -17.53 -5.06
C ILE A 351 14.57 -17.17 -5.59
N LEU A 352 15.65 -17.68 -4.97
CA LEU A 352 17.01 -17.41 -5.43
C LEU A 352 17.31 -18.05 -6.80
N ALA A 353 16.76 -19.21 -7.08
CA ALA A 353 16.88 -19.84 -8.40
C ALA A 353 16.20 -19.01 -9.48
N GLU A 354 14.99 -18.51 -9.21
CA GLU A 354 14.24 -17.61 -10.08
C GLU A 354 15.00 -16.30 -10.33
N LEU A 355 15.45 -15.63 -9.26
CA LEU A 355 16.25 -14.41 -9.38
C LEU A 355 17.55 -14.65 -10.16
N SER A 356 18.23 -15.78 -9.94
CA SER A 356 19.46 -16.12 -10.66
C SER A 356 19.21 -16.38 -12.16
N HIS A 357 18.05 -16.94 -12.50
CA HIS A 357 17.65 -17.12 -13.90
C HIS A 357 17.54 -15.78 -14.63
N PHE A 358 16.88 -14.78 -14.01
CA PHE A 358 16.73 -13.46 -14.62
C PHE A 358 18.03 -12.65 -14.71
N THR A 359 19.08 -12.98 -13.97
CA THR A 359 20.39 -12.34 -14.15
C THR A 359 21.06 -12.68 -15.48
N THR A 360 20.61 -13.72 -16.19
CA THR A 360 21.10 -14.12 -17.51
C THR A 360 20.18 -13.68 -18.65
N SER A 361 19.12 -12.95 -18.35
CA SER A 361 18.17 -12.44 -19.34
C SER A 361 18.82 -11.46 -20.32
N PRO A 362 18.38 -11.40 -21.59
CA PRO A 362 18.86 -10.39 -22.55
C PRO A 362 18.38 -8.98 -22.25
N ASN A 363 17.35 -8.82 -21.39
CA ASN A 363 16.79 -7.52 -21.05
C ASN A 363 17.57 -6.86 -19.87
N PRO A 364 18.31 -5.74 -20.10
CA PRO A 364 19.15 -5.11 -19.08
C PRO A 364 18.35 -4.56 -17.88
N HIS A 365 17.09 -4.15 -18.09
CA HIS A 365 16.22 -3.69 -17.00
C HIS A 365 15.93 -4.83 -16.03
N LEU A 366 15.54 -5.98 -16.55
CA LEU A 366 15.24 -7.19 -15.79
C LEU A 366 16.46 -7.68 -14.99
N VAL A 367 17.61 -7.68 -15.62
CA VAL A 367 18.87 -8.09 -14.99
C VAL A 367 19.22 -7.16 -13.83
N ARG A 368 19.08 -5.85 -14.01
CA ARG A 368 19.30 -4.86 -12.92
C ARG A 368 18.34 -5.05 -11.77
N ALA A 369 17.05 -5.23 -12.06
CA ALA A 369 16.02 -5.47 -11.04
C ALA A 369 16.30 -6.78 -10.27
N ALA A 370 16.69 -7.84 -10.96
CA ALA A 370 17.06 -9.12 -10.35
C ALA A 370 18.31 -9.01 -9.45
N VAL A 371 19.35 -8.28 -9.88
CA VAL A 371 20.56 -8.03 -9.08
C VAL A 371 20.22 -7.27 -7.80
N GLN A 372 19.39 -6.22 -7.88
CA GLN A 372 18.94 -5.47 -6.73
C GLN A 372 18.07 -6.33 -5.79
N ALA A 373 17.21 -7.20 -6.35
CA ALA A 373 16.41 -8.15 -5.59
C ALA A 373 17.29 -9.15 -4.82
N ILE A 374 18.32 -9.73 -5.46
CA ILE A 374 19.30 -10.60 -4.80
C ILE A 374 19.99 -9.85 -3.65
N GLY A 375 20.33 -8.57 -3.86
CA GLY A 375 20.92 -7.73 -2.83
C GLY A 375 20.01 -7.56 -1.60
N ARG A 376 18.72 -7.26 -1.81
CA ARG A 376 17.73 -7.17 -0.73
C ARG A 376 17.54 -8.50 -0.01
N CYS A 377 17.49 -9.62 -0.74
CA CYS A 377 17.43 -10.95 -0.16
C CYS A 377 18.66 -11.26 0.71
N ALA A 378 19.85 -10.85 0.27
CA ALA A 378 21.08 -11.04 1.04
C ALA A 378 21.10 -10.19 2.31
N GLN A 379 20.60 -8.96 2.26
CA GLN A 379 20.49 -8.07 3.43
C GLN A 379 19.47 -8.56 4.46
N SER A 380 18.32 -9.07 4.00
CA SER A 380 17.24 -9.58 4.86
C SER A 380 17.49 -10.99 5.38
N SER A 381 18.53 -11.69 4.89
CA SER A 381 18.77 -13.09 5.26
C SER A 381 19.28 -13.20 6.70
N PRO A 382 18.71 -14.13 7.50
CA PRO A 382 19.12 -14.34 8.89
C PRO A 382 20.44 -15.12 9.01
N THR A 383 20.90 -15.81 7.94
CA THR A 383 22.06 -16.69 7.96
C THR A 383 23.18 -16.16 7.06
N THR A 384 24.41 -16.18 7.57
CA THR A 384 25.61 -15.81 6.83
C THR A 384 25.85 -16.69 5.60
N GLN A 385 25.40 -17.95 5.62
CA GLN A 385 25.53 -18.87 4.48
C GLN A 385 24.73 -18.42 3.26
N LEU A 386 23.49 -17.94 3.46
CA LEU A 386 22.66 -17.39 2.37
C LEU A 386 23.25 -16.09 1.82
N SER A 387 23.75 -15.20 2.69
CA SER A 387 24.43 -13.98 2.27
C SER A 387 25.66 -14.29 1.42
N THR A 388 26.49 -15.29 1.82
CA THR A 388 27.65 -15.71 1.01
C THR A 388 27.26 -16.37 -0.31
N TYR A 389 26.13 -17.07 -0.37
CA TYR A 389 25.62 -17.62 -1.62
C TYR A 389 25.16 -16.51 -2.58
N CYS A 390 24.40 -15.54 -2.10
CA CYS A 390 24.01 -14.37 -2.89
C CYS A 390 25.22 -13.59 -3.39
N LEU A 391 26.23 -13.40 -2.53
CA LEU A 391 27.48 -12.76 -2.93
C LEU A 391 28.20 -13.52 -4.07
N ARG A 392 28.21 -14.85 -4.04
CA ARG A 392 28.77 -15.65 -5.14
C ARG A 392 28.00 -15.47 -6.45
N LEU A 393 26.68 -15.38 -6.40
CA LEU A 393 25.85 -15.09 -7.58
C LEU A 393 26.21 -13.74 -8.17
N LEU A 394 26.31 -12.70 -7.34
CA LEU A 394 26.65 -11.35 -7.78
C LEU A 394 28.08 -11.26 -8.32
N LEU A 395 29.05 -11.97 -7.74
CA LEU A 395 30.42 -12.01 -8.23
C LEU A 395 30.56 -12.65 -9.63
N ARG A 396 29.62 -13.50 -10.04
CA ARG A 396 29.56 -14.03 -11.41
C ARG A 396 29.20 -12.94 -12.42
N GLN A 397 28.37 -11.98 -12.02
CA GLN A 397 27.93 -10.89 -12.89
C GLN A 397 29.04 -9.89 -13.24
N LEU A 398 30.14 -9.87 -12.45
CA LEU A 398 31.28 -9.00 -12.74
C LEU A 398 32.04 -9.38 -14.03
N ALA A 399 31.83 -10.59 -14.52
CA ALA A 399 32.39 -11.06 -15.81
C ALA A 399 31.53 -10.66 -17.01
N SER A 400 30.38 -10.01 -16.80
CA SER A 400 29.50 -9.55 -17.87
C SER A 400 30.14 -8.39 -18.66
N PRO A 401 29.91 -8.31 -19.96
CA PRO A 401 30.37 -7.19 -20.79
C PRO A 401 29.56 -5.91 -20.54
N ASP A 402 28.41 -5.98 -19.91
CA ASP A 402 27.54 -4.83 -19.61
C ASP A 402 28.06 -4.01 -18.42
N ALA A 403 28.59 -2.82 -18.71
CA ALA A 403 29.16 -1.91 -17.70
C ALA A 403 28.14 -1.46 -16.63
N HIS A 404 26.87 -1.29 -17.00
CA HIS A 404 25.82 -0.88 -16.06
C HIS A 404 25.44 -2.00 -15.10
N LEU A 405 25.40 -3.23 -15.60
CA LEU A 405 25.16 -4.41 -14.76
C LEU A 405 26.27 -4.61 -13.75
N VAL A 406 27.53 -4.51 -14.22
CA VAL A 406 28.70 -4.63 -13.35
C VAL A 406 28.69 -3.57 -12.26
N ALA A 407 28.36 -2.31 -12.60
CA ALA A 407 28.26 -1.23 -11.64
C ALA A 407 27.18 -1.51 -10.59
N SER A 408 25.98 -1.91 -11.03
CA SER A 408 24.86 -2.23 -10.13
C SER A 408 25.17 -3.42 -9.21
N SER A 409 25.83 -4.45 -9.75
CA SER A 409 26.25 -5.61 -8.98
C SER A 409 27.29 -5.26 -7.91
N LEU A 410 28.23 -4.38 -8.24
CA LEU A 410 29.25 -3.90 -7.28
C LEU A 410 28.69 -3.02 -6.19
N ASP A 411 27.70 -2.19 -6.48
CA ASP A 411 27.03 -1.41 -5.45
C ASP A 411 26.36 -2.32 -4.41
N VAL A 412 25.72 -3.38 -4.87
CA VAL A 412 25.12 -4.39 -3.96
C VAL A 412 26.20 -5.15 -3.20
N ILE A 413 27.26 -5.59 -3.88
CA ILE A 413 28.40 -6.29 -3.25
C ILE A 413 29.05 -5.40 -2.17
N ARG A 414 29.20 -4.10 -2.46
CA ARG A 414 29.73 -3.12 -1.49
C ARG A 414 28.89 -3.11 -0.22
N HIS A 415 27.56 -3.04 -0.32
CA HIS A 415 26.68 -3.05 0.83
C HIS A 415 26.78 -4.34 1.64
N LEU A 416 26.92 -5.51 0.98
CA LEU A 416 27.06 -6.78 1.66
C LEU A 416 28.41 -6.90 2.41
N ILE A 417 29.50 -6.47 1.78
CA ILE A 417 30.83 -6.45 2.41
C ILE A 417 30.87 -5.48 3.58
N GLN A 418 30.24 -4.31 3.45
CA GLN A 418 30.18 -3.30 4.49
C GLN A 418 29.44 -3.79 5.75
N ARG A 419 28.49 -4.71 5.60
CA ARG A 419 27.76 -5.31 6.73
C ARG A 419 28.65 -6.25 7.57
N ASP A 420 29.50 -7.05 6.93
CA ASP A 420 30.41 -7.97 7.60
C ASP A 420 31.79 -7.98 6.90
N PRO A 421 32.64 -6.98 7.16
CA PRO A 421 33.92 -6.82 6.47
C PRO A 421 34.94 -7.93 6.81
N GLN A 422 34.89 -8.51 8.03
CA GLN A 422 35.86 -9.48 8.48
C GLN A 422 35.76 -10.82 7.71
N SER A 423 34.54 -11.28 7.44
CA SER A 423 34.33 -12.54 6.69
C SER A 423 34.64 -12.40 5.19
N HIS A 424 34.72 -11.15 4.67
CA HIS A 424 34.84 -10.89 3.24
C HIS A 424 36.19 -10.31 2.79
N VAL A 425 37.23 -10.31 3.63
CA VAL A 425 38.59 -9.80 3.29
C VAL A 425 39.14 -10.46 2.01
N LYS A 426 38.99 -11.79 1.90
CA LYS A 426 39.41 -12.54 0.68
C LYS A 426 38.68 -12.09 -0.58
N THR A 427 37.43 -11.68 -0.44
CA THR A 427 36.61 -11.16 -1.54
C THR A 427 37.11 -9.79 -1.98
N ILE A 428 37.49 -8.91 -1.05
CA ILE A 428 38.08 -7.60 -1.33
C ILE A 428 39.38 -7.74 -2.11
N VAL A 429 40.26 -8.66 -1.70
CA VAL A 429 41.52 -8.96 -2.42
C VAL A 429 41.23 -9.47 -3.84
N ARG A 430 40.22 -10.30 -4.01
CA ARG A 430 39.80 -10.79 -5.34
C ARG A 430 39.27 -9.65 -6.22
N LEU A 431 38.44 -8.77 -5.65
CA LEU A 431 37.91 -7.58 -6.35
C LEU A 431 39.03 -6.62 -6.76
N ALA A 432 40.00 -6.39 -5.88
CA ALA A 432 41.18 -5.57 -6.18
C ALA A 432 41.99 -6.11 -7.37
N LYS A 433 42.12 -7.45 -7.49
CA LYS A 433 42.77 -8.08 -8.63
C LYS A 433 41.99 -7.98 -9.96
N SER A 434 40.67 -7.77 -9.89
CA SER A 434 39.83 -7.59 -11.09
C SER A 434 39.74 -6.13 -11.58
N LEU A 435 40.39 -5.17 -10.90
CA LEU A 435 40.36 -3.75 -11.26
C LEU A 435 40.75 -3.46 -12.72
N ASP A 436 41.76 -4.16 -13.24
CA ASP A 436 42.25 -3.92 -14.61
C ASP A 436 41.29 -4.44 -15.70
N ALA A 437 40.43 -5.42 -15.36
CA ALA A 437 39.44 -5.96 -16.27
C ALA A 437 38.15 -5.12 -16.35
N LEU A 438 37.93 -4.21 -15.38
CA LEU A 438 36.70 -3.43 -15.27
C LEU A 438 36.81 -2.09 -16.01
N THR A 439 35.90 -1.85 -16.95
CA THR A 439 35.83 -0.61 -17.74
C THR A 439 34.90 0.43 -17.12
N ALA A 440 33.89 0.01 -16.32
CA ALA A 440 32.92 0.92 -15.72
C ALA A 440 33.55 1.80 -14.62
N PRO A 441 33.52 3.15 -14.75
CA PRO A 441 34.16 4.05 -13.77
C PRO A 441 33.55 3.96 -12.36
N SER A 442 32.24 3.82 -12.25
CA SER A 442 31.53 3.67 -10.97
C SER A 442 31.91 2.37 -10.27
N ALA A 443 32.09 1.29 -11.02
CA ALA A 443 32.54 0.01 -10.53
C ALA A 443 33.97 0.08 -9.97
N ARG A 444 34.89 0.68 -10.74
CA ARG A 444 36.28 0.90 -10.30
C ARG A 444 36.33 1.74 -9.03
N ALA A 445 35.58 2.84 -8.99
CA ALA A 445 35.49 3.73 -7.81
C ALA A 445 34.98 2.97 -6.57
N SER A 446 33.95 2.10 -6.70
CA SER A 446 33.41 1.31 -5.61
C SER A 446 34.42 0.30 -5.05
N ILE A 447 35.21 -0.35 -5.90
CA ILE A 447 36.27 -1.26 -5.45
C ILE A 447 37.40 -0.53 -4.73
N ILE A 448 37.85 0.61 -5.28
CA ILE A 448 38.90 1.43 -4.66
C ILE A 448 38.46 1.91 -3.28
N TRP A 449 37.18 2.31 -3.16
CA TRP A 449 36.59 2.68 -1.87
C TRP A 449 36.62 1.50 -0.89
N LEU A 450 36.19 0.29 -1.33
CA LEU A 450 36.23 -0.93 -0.49
C LEU A 450 37.63 -1.25 0.02
N VAL A 451 38.63 -1.14 -0.85
CA VAL A 451 40.05 -1.33 -0.48
C VAL A 451 40.46 -0.29 0.58
N GLY A 452 40.11 0.98 0.37
CA GLY A 452 40.46 2.06 1.30
C GLY A 452 39.78 1.96 2.67
N GLU A 453 38.57 1.34 2.73
CA GLU A 453 37.81 1.23 3.98
C GLU A 453 38.18 -0.02 4.77
N PHE A 454 38.37 -1.15 4.10
CA PHE A 454 38.43 -2.47 4.77
C PHE A 454 39.78 -3.22 4.62
N ALA A 455 40.73 -2.75 3.81
CA ALA A 455 42.02 -3.40 3.69
C ALA A 455 42.85 -3.37 4.99
N SER A 456 42.56 -2.42 5.87
CA SER A 456 43.22 -2.29 7.18
C SER A 456 42.66 -3.20 8.27
N VAL A 457 41.53 -3.89 7.99
CA VAL A 457 40.94 -4.86 8.94
C VAL A 457 41.88 -6.02 9.21
N ASP A 458 42.66 -6.45 8.19
CA ASP A 458 43.73 -7.42 8.34
C ASP A 458 45.09 -6.74 8.14
N PRO A 459 45.76 -6.30 9.20
CA PRO A 459 47.03 -5.56 9.11
C PRO A 459 48.14 -6.41 8.46
N ALA A 460 48.12 -7.74 8.61
CA ALA A 460 49.13 -8.61 8.05
C ALA A 460 49.06 -8.71 6.49
N ASN A 461 47.88 -8.54 5.91
CA ASN A 461 47.64 -8.61 4.49
C ASN A 461 47.10 -7.31 3.88
N ASN A 462 47.56 -6.17 4.37
CA ASN A 462 47.10 -4.89 3.89
C ASN A 462 47.62 -4.57 2.48
N ILE A 463 46.72 -4.73 1.49
CA ILE A 463 47.01 -4.50 0.06
C ILE A 463 46.83 -3.04 -0.39
N ALA A 464 46.36 -2.13 0.50
CA ALA A 464 45.95 -0.79 0.14
C ALA A 464 47.08 0.05 -0.49
N ALA A 465 48.28 -0.05 0.06
CA ALA A 465 49.47 0.67 -0.45
C ALA A 465 49.92 0.17 -1.81
N ASP A 466 49.84 -1.16 -2.07
CA ASP A 466 50.22 -1.74 -3.36
C ASP A 466 49.20 -1.41 -4.43
N VAL A 467 47.89 -1.47 -4.10
CA VAL A 467 46.81 -1.06 -5.00
C VAL A 467 46.94 0.43 -5.35
N LEU A 468 47.23 1.29 -4.36
CA LEU A 468 47.49 2.71 -4.60
C LEU A 468 48.65 2.92 -5.56
N ARG A 469 49.79 2.19 -5.37
CA ARG A 469 50.96 2.29 -6.24
C ARG A 469 50.67 1.92 -7.71
N ILE A 470 49.79 0.93 -7.92
CA ILE A 470 49.37 0.55 -9.26
C ILE A 470 48.47 1.61 -9.88
N LEU A 471 47.47 2.08 -9.14
CA LEU A 471 46.49 3.06 -9.63
C LEU A 471 47.08 4.43 -9.95
N VAL A 472 48.10 4.87 -9.19
CA VAL A 472 48.75 6.16 -9.40
C VAL A 472 49.47 6.21 -10.76
N LYS A 473 49.93 5.08 -11.30
CA LYS A 473 50.57 5.04 -12.62
C LYS A 473 49.59 5.40 -13.76
N GLY A 474 48.35 4.99 -13.66
CA GLY A 474 47.29 5.26 -14.65
C GLY A 474 46.38 6.45 -14.29
N TYR A 475 46.73 7.25 -13.27
CA TYR A 475 45.84 8.28 -12.73
C TYR A 475 45.33 9.30 -13.75
N ALA A 476 46.17 9.67 -14.75
CA ALA A 476 45.77 10.67 -15.75
C ALA A 476 44.59 10.22 -16.62
N ASP A 477 44.54 8.92 -16.95
CA ASP A 477 43.55 8.33 -17.84
C ASP A 477 42.23 7.92 -17.14
N GLU A 478 42.20 7.94 -15.81
CA GLU A 478 41.06 7.55 -15.04
C GLU A 478 39.94 8.60 -15.06
N ALA A 479 38.69 8.16 -14.90
CA ALA A 479 37.53 9.05 -14.75
C ALA A 479 37.57 9.83 -13.43
N GLU A 480 36.89 10.97 -13.37
CA GLU A 480 36.87 11.86 -12.20
C GLU A 480 36.42 11.16 -10.91
N ALA A 481 35.38 10.34 -10.98
CA ALA A 481 34.89 9.56 -9.82
C ALA A 481 35.97 8.60 -9.27
N VAL A 482 36.76 8.00 -10.15
CA VAL A 482 37.86 7.11 -9.77
C VAL A 482 39.02 7.90 -9.17
N LYS A 483 39.39 9.05 -9.79
CA LYS A 483 40.41 9.98 -9.28
C LYS A 483 40.09 10.42 -7.85
N ALA A 484 38.82 10.73 -7.56
CA ALA A 484 38.38 11.11 -6.23
C ALA A 484 38.62 10.01 -5.20
N GLN A 485 38.36 8.75 -5.54
CA GLN A 485 38.60 7.61 -4.66
C GLN A 485 40.10 7.28 -4.50
N ILE A 486 40.92 7.49 -5.53
CA ILE A 486 42.38 7.32 -5.44
C ILE A 486 42.96 8.33 -4.46
N VAL A 487 42.55 9.61 -4.51
CA VAL A 487 43.01 10.65 -3.57
C VAL A 487 42.58 10.32 -2.13
N LEU A 488 41.34 9.83 -1.93
CA LEU A 488 40.86 9.39 -0.63
C LEU A 488 41.62 8.15 -0.12
N LEU A 489 41.89 7.17 -0.98
CA LEU A 489 42.70 5.99 -0.65
C LEU A 489 44.08 6.40 -0.20
N ALA A 490 44.74 7.31 -0.94
CA ALA A 490 46.06 7.83 -0.57
C ALA A 490 46.09 8.50 0.80
N ALA A 491 45.03 9.31 1.09
CA ALA A 491 44.91 9.94 2.40
C ALA A 491 44.75 8.92 3.55
N LYS A 492 43.98 7.86 3.33
CA LYS A 492 43.77 6.79 4.32
C LYS A 492 45.03 5.96 4.52
N VAL A 493 45.74 5.58 3.46
CA VAL A 493 46.99 4.82 3.52
C VAL A 493 48.04 5.62 4.29
N TYR A 494 48.18 6.90 4.00
CA TYR A 494 49.13 7.78 4.73
C TYR A 494 48.74 7.97 6.20
N LEU A 495 47.47 8.16 6.50
CA LEU A 495 46.98 8.24 7.88
C LEU A 495 47.25 6.97 8.68
N GLN A 496 47.00 5.78 8.09
CA GLN A 496 47.29 4.49 8.72
C GLN A 496 48.78 4.34 9.02
N TYR A 497 49.64 4.77 8.08
CA TYR A 497 51.08 4.83 8.31
C TYR A 497 51.45 5.72 9.52
N LEU A 498 50.89 6.94 9.60
CA LEU A 498 51.14 7.86 10.72
C LEU A 498 50.66 7.30 12.07
N LEU A 499 49.57 6.55 12.09
CA LEU A 499 49.04 5.89 13.30
C LEU A 499 49.94 4.71 13.73
N ALA A 500 50.48 3.95 12.77
CA ALA A 500 51.39 2.85 13.03
C ALA A 500 52.74 3.35 13.59
N ASP A 501 53.29 4.45 13.06
CA ASP A 501 54.51 5.08 13.52
C ASP A 501 54.36 5.63 14.97
N LYS A 502 53.21 6.24 15.27
CA LYS A 502 52.88 6.66 16.65
C LYS A 502 52.79 5.51 17.65
N SER A 503 52.26 4.35 17.21
CA SER A 503 52.15 3.19 18.07
C SER A 503 53.53 2.55 18.38
N GLN A 504 54.43 2.55 17.39
CA GLN A 504 55.79 2.05 17.53
C GLN A 504 56.63 3.00 18.41
N SER A 505 56.48 4.32 18.31
CA SER A 505 57.17 5.30 19.15
C SER A 505 56.72 5.26 20.62
N LYS A 506 55.50 4.79 20.92
CA LYS A 506 55.04 4.58 22.30
C LYS A 506 55.54 3.28 22.95
N LEU A 507 56.01 2.32 22.15
CA LEU A 507 56.50 1.02 22.61
C LEU A 507 58.01 0.95 22.89
N SER A 508 58.76 2.05 22.66
CA SER A 508 60.17 2.17 23.05
C SER A 508 60.28 3.01 24.33
N PRO A 509 60.37 2.38 25.53
CA PRO A 509 60.64 3.09 26.75
C PRO A 509 62.16 3.19 26.98
N THR A 510 62.78 4.24 26.56
CA THR A 510 64.11 4.60 27.06
C THR A 510 64.17 6.08 27.39
N ALA A 511 64.05 6.29 28.70
CA ALA A 511 64.80 7.21 29.53
C ALA A 511 65.07 8.63 29.00
N LEU A 512 64.51 9.60 29.60
CA LEU A 512 65.18 10.52 30.54
C LEU A 512 64.33 11.74 30.81
N GLU A 513 64.20 11.95 32.05
CA GLU A 513 63.56 13.05 32.77
C GLU A 513 64.04 14.45 32.31
N ASP A 514 63.15 15.36 32.61
CA ASP A 514 63.39 16.71 33.17
C ASP A 514 63.11 17.91 32.26
N GLN A 515 62.18 18.58 32.75
CA GLN A 515 61.93 19.99 33.13
C GLN A 515 61.01 20.84 32.27
N PRO A 516 60.14 21.56 32.96
CA PRO A 516 59.14 22.41 32.29
C PRO A 516 59.70 23.83 32.12
N SER A 517 59.63 24.38 30.97
CA SER A 517 59.66 25.82 30.78
C SER A 517 58.50 26.34 29.99
N SER A 518 57.63 26.99 30.70
CA SER A 518 56.64 27.93 30.29
C SER A 518 57.18 28.98 29.34
N THR A 519 56.68 29.07 28.12
CA THR A 519 56.50 30.37 27.46
C THR A 519 55.48 30.24 26.36
N ILE A 520 54.37 30.91 26.53
CA ILE A 520 53.36 31.24 25.57
C ILE A 520 53.95 32.32 24.65
N PRO A 521 53.82 32.22 23.36
CA PRO A 521 53.75 33.39 22.50
C PRO A 521 52.38 33.48 21.88
N THR A 522 51.64 34.45 22.33
CA THR A 522 50.59 35.16 21.64
C THR A 522 51.18 35.84 20.40
N SER A 523 50.59 35.58 19.24
CA SER A 523 50.28 36.61 18.26
C SER A 523 49.71 35.98 16.97
N THR A 524 48.47 36.20 16.82
CA THR A 524 47.70 36.51 15.62
C THR A 524 48.54 37.07 14.48
N GLU A 525 48.39 36.41 13.33
CA GLU A 525 48.20 37.08 12.03
C GLU A 525 47.64 36.06 11.07
N LEU A 526 46.37 36.30 10.71
CA LEU A 526 45.66 35.69 9.59
C LEU A 526 46.21 36.32 8.32
N ASP A 527 47.00 35.58 7.58
CA ASP A 527 47.36 35.95 6.21
C ASP A 527 46.48 35.14 5.25
N ASP A 528 45.54 35.85 4.70
CA ASP A 528 44.60 35.41 3.64
C ASP A 528 45.34 35.54 2.29
N GLY A 529 46.05 34.48 1.92
CA GLY A 529 46.78 34.44 0.64
C GLY A 529 46.99 33.03 0.14
N GLY A 530 45.92 32.41 -0.41
CA GLY A 530 45.96 31.10 -1.06
C GLY A 530 46.81 31.02 -2.31
N GLY A 531 48.08 31.24 -2.22
CA GLY A 531 49.06 31.04 -3.30
C GLY A 531 49.87 29.77 -3.08
N TRP A 532 49.91 28.88 -4.03
CA TRP A 532 50.88 27.80 -4.11
C TRP A 532 52.24 28.43 -4.47
N SER A 533 52.97 28.88 -3.49
CA SER A 533 54.37 29.32 -3.69
C SER A 533 55.29 28.10 -3.78
N ASP A 534 56.16 28.09 -4.79
CA ASP A 534 57.24 27.12 -4.95
C ASP A 534 58.17 27.13 -3.73
N PRO A 535 58.61 25.99 -3.21
CA PRO A 535 59.59 25.92 -2.16
C PRO A 535 61.00 26.08 -2.76
N LYS A 536 61.49 27.29 -2.87
CA LYS A 536 62.91 27.59 -3.00
C LYS A 536 63.28 28.57 -1.91
N SER A 537 63.67 28.00 -0.79
CA SER A 537 64.68 28.47 0.18
C SER A 537 64.70 27.55 1.37
N GLU A 538 65.76 26.80 1.50
CA GLU A 538 66.03 25.99 2.68
C GLU A 538 66.31 26.92 3.89
N PRO A 539 65.88 26.50 5.09
CA PRO A 539 66.73 26.63 6.23
C PRO A 539 67.10 25.23 6.78
N GLU A 540 68.38 25.01 6.87
CA GLU A 540 69.03 23.90 7.53
C GLU A 540 68.67 23.83 9.02
N ASN A 541 68.55 22.56 9.50
CA ASN A 541 68.54 22.12 10.91
C ASN A 541 67.20 21.89 11.59
N LEU A 542 66.67 20.64 11.34
CA LEU A 542 65.96 19.87 12.36
C LEU A 542 66.12 18.34 12.11
N PRO A 543 66.60 17.56 13.08
CA PRO A 543 67.03 16.16 12.85
C PRO A 543 65.93 15.10 12.65
N THR A 544 64.68 15.49 12.70
CA THR A 544 63.52 14.56 12.53
C THR A 544 63.01 14.44 11.10
N GLU A 545 63.30 15.38 10.21
CA GLU A 545 62.79 15.40 8.83
C GLU A 545 63.46 14.40 7.87
N HIS A 546 64.66 13.87 8.23
CA HIS A 546 65.42 13.00 7.33
C HIS A 546 64.93 11.55 7.23
N LYS A 547 64.14 11.06 8.22
CA LYS A 547 63.55 9.71 8.17
C LYS A 547 62.26 9.68 7.33
N GLU A 548 61.48 10.76 7.40
CA GLU A 548 60.23 10.86 6.64
C GLU A 548 60.44 10.99 5.13
N LYS A 549 61.47 11.72 4.68
CA LYS A 549 61.81 11.97 3.27
C LYS A 549 62.19 10.70 2.49
N LYS A 550 62.50 9.57 3.15
CA LYS A 550 62.87 8.30 2.50
C LYS A 550 61.74 7.24 2.49
N ASN A 551 60.61 7.53 3.13
CA ASN A 551 59.54 6.53 3.20
C ASN A 551 58.74 6.45 1.93
N PRO A 552 58.61 5.26 1.29
CA PRO A 552 57.89 5.10 0.02
C PRO A 552 56.41 5.50 0.11
N ILE A 553 55.73 5.36 1.29
CA ILE A 553 54.34 5.72 1.47
C ILE A 553 54.18 7.25 1.47
N PHE A 554 55.09 7.99 2.09
CA PHE A 554 55.10 9.46 2.07
C PHE A 554 55.31 9.99 0.64
N LEU A 555 56.29 9.44 -0.07
CA LEU A 555 56.54 9.81 -1.46
C LEU A 555 55.35 9.53 -2.37
N LEU A 556 54.68 8.41 -2.17
CA LEU A 556 53.47 8.05 -2.90
C LEU A 556 52.30 9.02 -2.63
N TRP A 557 52.15 9.44 -1.36
CA TRP A 557 51.19 10.45 -0.96
C TRP A 557 51.50 11.81 -1.61
N GLN A 558 52.71 12.29 -1.54
CA GLN A 558 53.11 13.55 -2.19
C GLN A 558 52.88 13.50 -3.69
N HIS A 559 53.25 12.40 -4.34
CA HIS A 559 53.03 12.22 -5.79
C HIS A 559 51.55 12.23 -6.14
N THR A 560 50.69 11.60 -5.37
CA THR A 560 49.25 11.61 -5.60
C THR A 560 48.67 13.03 -5.45
N LEU A 561 49.11 13.80 -4.46
CA LEU A 561 48.70 15.20 -4.30
C LEU A 561 49.17 16.07 -5.46
N LEU A 562 50.37 15.81 -6.00
CA LEU A 562 50.90 16.54 -7.15
C LEU A 562 50.05 16.25 -8.41
N LEU A 563 49.71 15.01 -8.65
CA LEU A 563 48.81 14.62 -9.75
C LEU A 563 47.42 15.26 -9.59
N ALA A 564 46.85 15.26 -8.40
CA ALA A 564 45.55 15.87 -8.07
C ALA A 564 45.55 17.38 -8.30
N ARG A 565 46.68 18.07 -8.12
CA ARG A 565 46.85 19.51 -8.35
C ARG A 565 46.60 19.89 -9.83
N TYR A 566 46.98 19.00 -10.77
CA TYR A 566 46.88 19.27 -12.21
C TYR A 566 45.61 18.75 -12.85
N THR A 567 44.68 18.18 -12.07
CA THR A 567 43.38 17.75 -12.60
C THR A 567 42.48 18.94 -12.94
N PRO A 568 41.67 18.85 -14.00
CA PRO A 568 40.78 19.95 -14.42
C PRO A 568 39.66 20.21 -13.37
N SER A 569 39.23 19.20 -12.60
CA SER A 569 38.15 19.30 -11.64
C SER A 569 38.54 20.13 -10.41
N TYR A 570 37.75 21.14 -10.10
CA TYR A 570 37.90 21.98 -8.90
C TYR A 570 37.64 21.19 -7.61
N ASP A 571 36.59 20.34 -7.61
CA ASP A 571 36.24 19.50 -6.45
C ASP A 571 37.39 18.58 -6.03
N LEU A 572 38.03 17.94 -6.99
CA LEU A 572 39.20 17.09 -6.73
C LEU A 572 40.37 17.86 -6.14
N ARG A 573 40.63 19.07 -6.65
CA ARG A 573 41.69 19.94 -6.15
C ARG A 573 41.40 20.38 -4.72
N ASP A 574 40.16 20.72 -4.41
CA ASP A 574 39.76 21.16 -3.07
C ASP A 574 39.76 20.00 -2.07
N ARG A 575 39.34 18.81 -2.47
CA ARG A 575 39.50 17.60 -1.64
C ARG A 575 40.96 17.29 -1.36
N ALA A 576 41.82 17.39 -2.36
CA ALA A 576 43.27 17.17 -2.17
C ALA A 576 43.90 18.22 -1.22
N ARG A 577 43.47 19.50 -1.32
CA ARG A 577 43.88 20.56 -0.38
C ARG A 577 43.40 20.27 1.03
N LEU A 578 42.13 19.87 1.19
CA LEU A 578 41.57 19.50 2.48
C LEU A 578 42.34 18.36 3.14
N TYR A 579 42.59 17.27 2.42
CA TYR A 579 43.34 16.13 2.94
C TYR A 579 44.77 16.47 3.22
N ARG A 580 45.42 17.33 2.43
CA ARG A 580 46.76 17.84 2.66
C ARG A 580 46.83 18.64 3.97
N SER A 581 45.93 19.60 4.19
CA SER A 581 45.89 20.41 5.40
C SER A 581 45.60 19.58 6.65
N LEU A 582 44.67 18.59 6.52
CA LEU A 582 44.29 17.67 7.60
C LEU A 582 45.46 16.78 8.05
N LEU A 583 46.37 16.40 7.16
CA LEU A 583 47.50 15.50 7.40
C LEU A 583 48.83 16.21 7.49
N ALA A 584 48.86 17.57 7.43
CA ALA A 584 50.08 18.37 7.43
C ALA A 584 50.80 18.36 8.81
N THR A 585 50.08 18.27 9.92
CA THR A 585 50.58 18.29 11.26
C THR A 585 50.34 16.97 11.98
N PRO A 586 51.26 15.97 11.84
CA PRO A 586 51.01 14.60 12.29
C PRO A 586 50.84 14.48 13.84
N HIS A 587 51.32 15.44 14.62
CA HIS A 587 51.22 15.36 16.07
C HIS A 587 49.85 15.83 16.61
N THR A 588 49.23 16.82 16.02
CA THR A 588 48.00 17.46 16.52
C THR A 588 46.73 17.04 15.73
N SER A 589 46.83 16.90 14.41
CA SER A 589 45.66 16.70 13.58
C SER A 589 45.28 15.22 13.29
N THR A 590 46.14 14.25 13.68
CA THR A 590 45.85 12.83 13.42
C THR A 590 44.60 12.32 14.11
N ALA A 591 44.21 12.82 15.28
CA ALA A 591 42.98 12.45 15.97
C ALA A 591 41.75 12.93 15.16
N LEU A 592 41.79 14.19 14.68
CA LEU A 592 40.77 14.75 13.85
C LEU A 592 40.71 14.03 12.48
N ALA A 593 41.86 13.73 11.89
CA ALA A 593 41.95 12.99 10.63
C ALA A 593 41.37 11.57 10.77
N SER A 594 41.64 10.88 11.88
CA SER A 594 41.04 9.55 12.13
C SER A 594 39.51 9.61 12.28
N LEU A 595 38.99 10.62 12.97
CA LEU A 595 37.56 10.84 13.10
C LEU A 595 36.85 11.12 11.76
N LEU A 596 37.53 11.85 10.85
CA LEU A 596 36.94 12.19 9.54
C LEU A 596 37.10 11.09 8.50
N LEU A 597 38.30 10.52 8.38
CA LEU A 597 38.64 9.58 7.29
C LEU A 597 38.33 8.13 7.63
N LEU A 598 38.48 7.72 8.89
CA LEU A 598 38.28 6.35 9.37
C LEU A 598 36.98 6.19 10.16
N ALA A 599 36.11 7.20 10.21
CA ALA A 599 34.80 7.07 10.85
C ALA A 599 34.02 5.87 10.28
N PRO A 600 33.36 5.05 11.13
CA PRO A 600 32.53 3.98 10.67
C PRO A 600 31.35 4.57 9.86
N LYS A 601 31.20 4.07 8.64
CA LYS A 601 30.12 4.51 7.76
C LYS A 601 28.92 3.59 7.92
N PRO A 602 27.71 4.15 8.09
CA PRO A 602 26.51 3.32 8.20
C PRO A 602 26.34 2.48 6.93
N VAL A 603 25.91 1.24 7.12
CA VAL A 603 25.55 0.37 5.99
C VAL A 603 24.28 0.92 5.37
N PRO A 604 24.28 1.31 4.08
CA PRO A 604 23.06 1.74 3.46
C PRO A 604 22.13 0.53 3.38
N LEU A 605 20.98 0.65 4.05
CA LEU A 605 19.88 -0.27 3.86
C LEU A 605 19.30 0.01 2.49
N ALA A 606 19.12 -1.02 1.68
CA ALA A 606 18.35 -0.91 0.44
C ALA A 606 16.87 -1.19 0.78
N PRO A 607 16.09 -0.17 1.15
CA PRO A 607 14.69 -0.36 1.48
C PRO A 607 13.95 -0.88 0.26
N SER A 608 12.83 -1.54 0.50
CA SER A 608 11.91 -1.87 -0.59
C SER A 608 11.48 -0.58 -1.30
N PRO A 609 11.35 -0.57 -2.64
CA PRO A 609 10.91 0.61 -3.39
C PRO A 609 9.61 1.23 -2.86
N SER A 610 8.70 0.37 -2.39
CA SER A 610 7.42 0.81 -1.83
C SER A 610 7.47 1.15 -0.33
N GLN A 611 8.63 1.11 0.33
CA GLN A 611 8.74 1.42 1.76
C GLN A 611 8.28 2.84 2.10
N SER A 612 8.53 3.80 1.22
CA SER A 612 8.08 5.18 1.37
C SER A 612 6.56 5.34 1.34
N ARG A 613 5.85 4.36 0.78
CA ARG A 613 4.38 4.35 0.66
C ARG A 613 3.71 3.50 1.74
N LYS A 614 4.47 3.02 2.74
CA LYS A 614 3.97 2.12 3.79
C LYS A 614 2.76 2.68 4.54
N ASP A 615 2.70 4.00 4.71
CA ASP A 615 1.64 4.67 5.45
C ASP A 615 0.43 5.07 4.58
N PHE A 616 0.50 4.83 3.27
CA PHE A 616 -0.63 5.13 2.37
C PHE A 616 -1.77 4.15 2.60
N THR A 617 -2.99 4.67 2.54
CA THR A 617 -4.18 3.81 2.69
C THR A 617 -4.33 2.84 1.53
N LEU A 618 -4.63 1.59 1.86
CA LEU A 618 -4.90 0.54 0.89
C LEU A 618 -6.04 0.97 -0.06
N GLY A 619 -5.87 0.73 -1.37
CA GLY A 619 -6.84 1.10 -2.39
C GLY A 619 -6.90 2.60 -2.72
N SER A 620 -5.98 3.43 -2.21
CA SER A 620 -5.87 4.82 -2.60
C SER A 620 -5.17 4.98 -3.97
N ALA A 621 -5.54 6.01 -4.73
CA ALA A 621 -4.90 6.30 -6.01
C ALA A 621 -3.40 6.61 -5.85
N SER A 622 -3.01 7.28 -4.77
CA SER A 622 -1.61 7.60 -4.46
C SER A 622 -0.71 6.37 -4.30
N LEU A 623 -1.28 5.24 -3.89
CA LEU A 623 -0.53 3.99 -3.74
C LEU A 623 0.00 3.50 -5.10
N VAL A 624 -0.78 3.66 -6.16
CA VAL A 624 -0.44 3.22 -7.52
C VAL A 624 0.33 4.29 -8.30
N ILE A 625 -0.16 5.52 -8.27
CA ILE A 625 0.32 6.62 -9.14
C ILE A 625 1.49 7.38 -8.48
N GLY A 626 1.58 7.39 -7.14
CA GLY A 626 2.56 8.13 -6.37
C GLY A 626 2.11 9.54 -6.01
N GLU A 627 2.88 10.18 -5.12
CA GLU A 627 2.53 11.47 -4.50
C GLU A 627 2.57 12.66 -5.49
N GLN A 628 3.33 12.53 -6.58
CA GLN A 628 3.56 13.62 -7.52
C GLN A 628 2.36 13.98 -8.41
N THR A 629 1.29 13.19 -8.38
CA THR A 629 0.13 13.35 -9.27
C THR A 629 -0.99 14.20 -8.67
N GLY A 630 -0.80 14.77 -7.49
CA GLY A 630 -1.77 15.68 -6.83
C GLY A 630 -2.16 16.92 -7.65
N SER A 631 -1.37 17.27 -8.68
CA SER A 631 -1.68 18.37 -9.61
C SER A 631 -2.74 18.03 -10.66
N SER A 632 -3.12 16.75 -10.83
CA SER A 632 -4.06 16.30 -11.87
C SER A 632 -5.52 16.23 -11.41
N GLY A 633 -5.86 16.73 -10.22
CA GLY A 633 -7.23 16.71 -9.69
C GLY A 633 -7.72 15.33 -9.22
N ILE A 634 -6.87 14.32 -9.24
CA ILE A 634 -7.16 13.03 -8.62
C ILE A 634 -6.94 13.18 -7.12
N GLN A 635 -7.99 12.95 -6.33
CA GLN A 635 -7.85 12.89 -4.88
C GLN A 635 -6.85 11.80 -4.53
N GLY A 636 -5.71 12.22 -3.99
CA GLY A 636 -4.62 11.34 -3.65
C GLY A 636 -4.88 10.55 -2.37
N TYR A 637 -3.99 10.72 -1.44
CA TYR A 637 -3.98 10.03 -0.16
C TYR A 637 -5.05 10.57 0.80
N GLU A 638 -5.90 9.68 1.34
CA GLU A 638 -6.84 10.00 2.41
C GLU A 638 -6.30 9.44 3.74
N ASN A 639 -5.97 10.34 4.65
CA ASN A 639 -5.60 9.96 6.00
C ASN A 639 -6.79 9.39 6.74
N LEU A 640 -6.59 8.23 7.37
CA LEU A 640 -7.58 7.67 8.28
C LEU A 640 -7.55 8.43 9.61
N PRO A 641 -8.72 8.73 10.21
CA PRO A 641 -8.77 9.37 11.52
C PRO A 641 -8.09 8.50 12.58
N SER A 642 -7.56 9.13 13.62
CA SER A 642 -7.05 8.43 14.79
C SER A 642 -8.17 7.66 15.49
N TRP A 643 -7.81 6.59 16.22
CA TRP A 643 -8.77 5.87 17.04
C TRP A 643 -9.24 6.76 18.20
N VAL A 644 -10.54 6.66 18.54
CA VAL A 644 -11.11 7.28 19.73
C VAL A 644 -10.44 6.70 21.00
N LYS A 645 -10.26 7.55 22.01
CA LYS A 645 -9.70 7.12 23.30
C LYS A 645 -10.77 6.39 24.12
N ASP A 646 -10.31 5.47 24.99
CA ASP A 646 -11.21 4.81 25.92
C ASP A 646 -11.91 5.85 26.82
N GLY A 647 -13.25 5.79 26.87
CA GLY A 647 -14.09 6.73 27.63
C GLY A 647 -14.65 7.91 26.85
N GLU A 648 -14.16 8.18 25.63
CA GLU A 648 -14.72 9.20 24.72
C GLU A 648 -15.66 8.58 23.66
N GLU A 649 -15.92 7.29 23.74
CA GLU A 649 -16.76 6.56 22.80
C GLU A 649 -18.24 6.94 22.94
N PRO A 650 -18.99 7.09 21.83
CA PRO A 650 -20.44 7.32 21.87
C PRO A 650 -21.15 6.08 22.42
N ASP A 651 -22.22 6.32 23.22
CA ASP A 651 -23.00 5.24 23.87
C ASP A 651 -23.51 4.24 22.82
N ALA A 652 -23.33 2.94 23.08
CA ALA A 652 -23.80 1.86 22.24
C ALA A 652 -25.33 1.90 21.98
N LYS A 653 -26.09 2.46 22.92
CA LYS A 653 -27.55 2.66 22.78
C LYS A 653 -27.95 3.59 21.65
N LEU A 654 -27.07 4.49 21.24
CA LEU A 654 -27.33 5.39 20.09
C LEU A 654 -27.40 4.64 18.77
N ARG A 655 -26.88 3.40 18.72
CA ARG A 655 -26.87 2.53 17.53
C ARG A 655 -28.12 1.66 17.43
N ASP A 656 -29.01 1.71 18.44
CA ASP A 656 -30.28 1.00 18.39
C ASP A 656 -31.26 1.71 17.47
N GLU A 657 -31.91 0.98 16.57
CA GLU A 657 -32.91 1.54 15.66
C GLU A 657 -34.06 2.16 16.47
N VAL A 658 -34.46 3.36 16.10
CA VAL A 658 -35.51 4.14 16.77
C VAL A 658 -36.86 3.40 16.88
N GLY A 659 -37.05 2.32 16.07
CA GLY A 659 -38.26 1.48 16.10
C GLY A 659 -38.19 0.29 17.03
N THR A 660 -36.99 -0.12 17.50
CA THR A 660 -36.83 -1.30 18.38
C THR A 660 -36.74 -0.94 19.84
N ARG A 661 -36.71 0.35 20.20
CA ARG A 661 -36.61 0.83 21.59
C ARG A 661 -37.81 0.44 22.50
N SER A 662 -38.95 0.02 21.91
CA SER A 662 -40.18 -0.23 22.62
C SER A 662 -40.40 -1.70 23.05
N GLU A 663 -39.59 -2.66 22.54
CA GLU A 663 -39.88 -4.09 22.74
C GLU A 663 -38.77 -4.95 23.33
N TYR A 664 -37.57 -4.40 23.59
CA TYR A 664 -36.51 -5.16 24.27
C TYR A 664 -36.53 -4.91 25.78
N VAL A 665 -37.55 -5.43 26.48
CA VAL A 665 -37.39 -5.79 27.87
C VAL A 665 -36.61 -7.10 27.89
N SER A 666 -35.37 -7.00 28.31
CA SER A 666 -34.43 -8.10 28.44
C SER A 666 -34.96 -9.21 29.32
N VAL A 667 -35.36 -10.30 28.72
CA VAL A 667 -35.36 -11.60 29.38
C VAL A 667 -34.33 -12.44 28.66
N GLY A 668 -33.14 -12.52 29.27
CA GLY A 668 -32.12 -13.51 28.96
C GLY A 668 -31.57 -13.56 27.53
N GLY A 669 -30.88 -12.51 27.07
CA GLY A 669 -29.77 -12.61 26.08
C GLY A 669 -29.99 -13.32 24.73
N ARG A 670 -31.20 -13.69 24.33
CA ARG A 670 -31.47 -14.36 23.04
C ARG A 670 -32.46 -13.55 22.22
N ALA A 671 -32.08 -13.24 20.98
CA ALA A 671 -32.97 -12.58 20.00
C ALA A 671 -34.17 -13.52 19.72
N VAL A 672 -35.38 -13.05 20.03
CA VAL A 672 -36.63 -13.78 19.79
C VAL A 672 -37.06 -13.57 18.35
N THR A 673 -37.24 -14.63 17.58
CA THR A 673 -37.67 -14.58 16.19
C THR A 673 -39.15 -14.12 16.05
N ALA A 674 -39.55 -13.66 14.87
CA ALA A 674 -40.92 -13.21 14.60
C ALA A 674 -41.96 -14.32 14.90
N GLY A 675 -41.59 -15.59 14.72
CA GLY A 675 -42.41 -16.76 15.04
C GLY A 675 -42.64 -16.90 16.53
N GLU A 676 -41.60 -16.79 17.36
CA GLU A 676 -41.69 -16.87 18.81
C GLU A 676 -42.49 -15.69 19.41
N ARG A 677 -42.54 -14.53 18.76
CA ARG A 677 -43.39 -13.39 19.13
C ARG A 677 -44.88 -13.67 18.87
N LEU A 678 -45.19 -14.30 17.74
CA LEU A 678 -46.55 -14.70 17.38
C LEU A 678 -47.07 -15.78 18.34
N GLU A 679 -46.26 -16.75 18.70
CA GLU A 679 -46.62 -17.77 19.68
C GLU A 679 -46.85 -17.20 21.08
N SER A 680 -46.03 -16.26 21.53
CA SER A 680 -46.21 -15.58 22.81
C SER A 680 -47.46 -14.70 22.85
N GLN A 681 -47.87 -14.08 21.75
CA GLN A 681 -49.12 -13.32 21.62
C GLN A 681 -50.35 -14.23 21.52
N ALA A 682 -50.27 -15.38 20.88
CA ALA A 682 -51.31 -16.37 20.79
C ALA A 682 -51.58 -17.02 22.18
N GLY A 683 -50.52 -17.25 22.96
CA GLY A 683 -50.64 -17.78 24.34
C GLY A 683 -51.28 -16.80 25.32
N GLN A 684 -51.14 -15.47 25.13
CA GLN A 684 -51.74 -14.46 25.99
C GLN A 684 -53.25 -14.24 25.75
N LYS A 685 -53.76 -14.55 24.58
CA LYS A 685 -55.20 -14.41 24.27
C LYS A 685 -56.06 -15.57 24.82
N GLY A 686 -55.44 -16.65 25.32
CA GLY A 686 -56.13 -17.79 25.89
C GLY A 686 -56.35 -17.78 27.42
N ALA A 687 -55.89 -16.75 28.13
CA ALA A 687 -55.85 -16.73 29.58
C ALA A 687 -56.84 -15.77 30.27
N VAL A 688 -57.95 -15.45 29.64
CA VAL A 688 -59.05 -14.72 30.35
C VAL A 688 -60.37 -15.51 30.22
N THR A 689 -60.76 -16.09 31.33
CA THR A 689 -61.98 -16.79 31.75
C THR A 689 -61.79 -18.30 31.90
N THR A 690 -61.65 -18.76 33.12
CA THR A 690 -62.56 -19.39 34.00
C THR A 690 -61.77 -20.05 35.12
N ALA A 691 -62.01 -19.54 36.34
CA ALA A 691 -61.77 -20.24 37.56
C ALA A 691 -63.00 -21.15 37.80
N VAL A 692 -62.75 -22.32 38.43
CA VAL A 692 -63.65 -23.15 39.23
C VAL A 692 -63.95 -24.56 38.69
N PHE A 693 -63.57 -25.51 39.58
CA PHE A 693 -63.90 -26.93 39.65
C PHE A 693 -62.95 -27.99 39.01
N ALA A 694 -62.13 -28.59 39.86
CA ALA A 694 -61.78 -29.99 39.83
C ALA A 694 -62.97 -30.83 40.43
N PRO A 695 -63.09 -32.13 40.21
CA PRO A 695 -62.07 -33.15 40.20
C PRO A 695 -62.30 -34.40 39.30
N SER A 696 -61.24 -35.21 39.26
CA SER A 696 -61.17 -36.68 39.23
C SER A 696 -61.48 -37.47 37.95
N SER A 697 -60.48 -38.20 37.58
CA SER A 697 -60.36 -39.61 37.23
C SER A 697 -60.93 -40.23 35.95
N VAL A 698 -59.95 -40.94 35.34
CA VAL A 698 -60.09 -42.24 34.63
C VAL A 698 -60.71 -42.26 33.21
N GLY A 699 -59.91 -42.75 32.30
CA GLY A 699 -60.45 -43.39 31.11
C GLY A 699 -59.54 -43.30 29.88
N LYS A 700 -58.83 -44.40 29.65
CA LYS A 700 -58.16 -44.70 28.32
C LYS A 700 -59.21 -44.66 27.22
N ALA A 701 -58.84 -44.07 26.07
CA ALA A 701 -59.03 -44.72 24.77
C ALA A 701 -58.42 -43.91 23.63
N ASN A 702 -57.76 -44.62 22.82
CA ASN A 702 -57.19 -44.38 21.51
C ASN A 702 -57.91 -43.40 20.59
N GLY A 703 -57.18 -42.62 19.83
CA GLY A 703 -57.65 -41.98 18.61
C GLY A 703 -56.64 -41.03 18.06
N LEU A 704 -55.87 -41.47 17.06
CA LEU A 704 -54.95 -40.72 16.23
C LEU A 704 -55.62 -39.45 15.68
N GLY A 705 -54.92 -38.36 15.86
CA GLY A 705 -55.08 -37.14 15.13
C GLY A 705 -53.75 -36.39 15.19
N LYS A 706 -52.85 -36.68 14.27
CA LYS A 706 -51.66 -35.86 14.04
C LYS A 706 -52.15 -34.50 13.59
N GLU A 707 -51.86 -33.47 14.34
CA GLU A 707 -51.97 -32.09 13.86
C GLU A 707 -50.98 -31.90 12.70
N LYS A 708 -51.55 -31.61 11.50
CA LYS A 708 -50.78 -31.29 10.30
C LYS A 708 -49.98 -30.02 10.52
N THR A 709 -48.72 -30.03 10.19
CA THR A 709 -47.87 -28.86 10.25
C THR A 709 -48.10 -27.98 8.98
N LEU A 710 -47.68 -26.73 9.03
CA LEU A 710 -47.83 -25.79 7.93
C LEU A 710 -47.16 -26.30 6.63
N ASN A 711 -46.16 -27.15 6.73
CA ASN A 711 -45.50 -27.78 5.57
C ASN A 711 -46.39 -28.86 4.94
N ASP A 712 -47.21 -29.59 5.75
CA ASP A 712 -48.14 -30.58 5.22
C ASP A 712 -49.30 -29.94 4.45
N TRP A 713 -49.58 -28.64 4.66
CA TRP A 713 -50.54 -27.84 3.92
C TRP A 713 -49.98 -27.30 2.59
N LEU A 714 -48.68 -27.00 2.54
CA LEU A 714 -48.04 -26.53 1.30
C LEU A 714 -47.79 -27.64 0.29
N ASP A 715 -47.61 -28.88 0.76
CA ASP A 715 -47.46 -30.06 -0.10
C ASP A 715 -48.81 -30.56 -0.65
N GLU A 716 -49.98 -30.15 -0.11
CA GLU A 716 -51.31 -30.47 -0.62
C GLU A 716 -51.76 -29.56 -1.77
N ASP A 717 -51.19 -28.36 -1.91
CA ASP A 717 -51.54 -27.43 -3.02
C ASP A 717 -50.78 -27.71 -4.31
N ASP A 718 -49.71 -28.52 -4.31
CA ASP A 718 -48.93 -28.88 -5.51
C ASP A 718 -49.46 -30.15 -6.20
N ASP A 719 -50.42 -30.91 -5.61
CA ASP A 719 -50.96 -32.14 -6.21
C ASP A 719 -52.31 -31.96 -6.96
N GLU A 720 -52.94 -30.76 -6.94
CA GLU A 720 -54.20 -30.51 -7.60
C GLU A 720 -54.15 -29.80 -8.97
N GLU A 721 -52.96 -29.37 -9.44
CA GLU A 721 -52.82 -28.71 -10.76
C GLU A 721 -52.22 -29.56 -11.87
N SER A 722 -52.28 -30.90 -11.79
CA SER A 722 -51.83 -31.77 -12.87
C SER A 722 -52.90 -32.73 -13.38
N SER A 723 -54.09 -32.21 -13.73
CA SER A 723 -54.98 -32.94 -14.62
C SER A 723 -56.00 -32.00 -15.28
N THR A 724 -55.93 -31.93 -16.59
CA THR A 724 -56.73 -31.22 -17.62
C THR A 724 -56.06 -29.93 -18.08
N GLU A 725 -55.52 -29.87 -19.27
CA GLU A 725 -56.08 -29.90 -20.59
C GLU A 725 -54.99 -30.12 -21.64
N GLU A 726 -55.11 -31.18 -22.36
CA GLU A 726 -54.65 -31.29 -23.75
C GLU A 726 -55.59 -30.46 -24.59
N GLU A 727 -55.07 -29.64 -25.47
CA GLU A 727 -55.48 -29.55 -26.91
C GLU A 727 -54.86 -28.30 -27.55
N ASP A 728 -54.20 -28.66 -28.62
CA ASP A 728 -54.10 -28.00 -29.95
C ASP A 728 -53.14 -26.84 -30.20
N SER A 729 -52.16 -27.28 -30.99
CA SER A 729 -51.78 -26.80 -32.33
C SER A 729 -51.03 -25.46 -32.34
N GLU A 730 -50.04 -25.42 -33.02
CA GLU A 730 -49.56 -25.50 -34.35
C GLU A 730 -48.11 -24.96 -34.39
N GLU A 731 -47.30 -25.72 -34.99
CA GLU A 731 -46.08 -25.51 -35.71
C GLU A 731 -45.96 -24.12 -36.33
N GLU A 732 -44.82 -23.47 -36.18
CA GLU A 732 -44.12 -22.82 -37.28
C GLU A 732 -42.62 -22.89 -37.04
N ASP A 733 -42.02 -23.73 -37.86
CA ASP A 733 -40.63 -23.79 -38.26
C ASP A 733 -40.15 -22.45 -38.79
N SER A 734 -38.91 -22.12 -38.47
CA SER A 734 -37.95 -21.54 -39.41
C SER A 734 -36.56 -21.62 -38.77
N GLU A 735 -35.87 -22.66 -39.03
CA GLU A 735 -34.73 -22.82 -39.95
C GLU A 735 -33.62 -21.80 -39.74
N GLU A 736 -32.55 -22.42 -39.27
CA GLU A 736 -31.18 -21.96 -39.40
C GLU A 736 -30.81 -21.76 -40.86
N GLU A 737 -30.04 -20.76 -41.18
CA GLU A 737 -29.02 -20.84 -42.21
C GLU A 737 -27.79 -20.10 -41.78
N SER A 738 -26.75 -20.87 -41.60
CA SER A 738 -25.34 -20.55 -41.63
C SER A 738 -24.88 -20.50 -43.08
N GLU A 739 -24.15 -19.46 -43.45
CA GLU A 739 -23.16 -19.42 -44.54
C GLU A 739 -22.22 -18.28 -44.14
N GLY A 740 -20.93 -18.38 -44.04
CA GLY A 740 -19.94 -19.18 -44.77
C GLY A 740 -19.40 -18.36 -45.95
N GLU A 741 -18.07 -18.10 -45.89
CA GLU A 741 -17.21 -17.76 -47.05
C GLU A 741 -17.25 -16.29 -47.51
N GLU A 742 -16.23 -15.67 -48.00
CA GLU A 742 -14.84 -16.01 -48.37
C GLU A 742 -14.03 -14.70 -48.50
N GLU A 743 -12.77 -14.87 -48.44
CA GLU A 743 -11.67 -14.05 -48.92
C GLU A 743 -11.93 -13.27 -50.20
N GLU A 744 -11.33 -12.07 -50.27
CA GLU A 744 -10.51 -11.71 -51.40
C GLU A 744 -9.58 -10.55 -51.05
N SER A 745 -8.31 -10.86 -51.21
CA SER A 745 -7.17 -10.02 -51.35
C SER A 745 -7.26 -9.21 -52.64
N GLU A 746 -6.87 -7.93 -52.63
CA GLU A 746 -6.19 -7.30 -53.74
C GLU A 746 -5.23 -6.25 -53.28
N GLU A 747 -4.01 -6.50 -53.63
CA GLU A 747 -2.87 -5.62 -53.82
C GLU A 747 -3.19 -4.49 -54.78
N GLU A 748 -2.49 -3.37 -54.66
CA GLU A 748 -1.85 -2.55 -55.65
C GLU A 748 -1.39 -1.29 -54.93
N GLU A 749 -0.11 -1.16 -54.75
CA GLU A 749 0.96 -0.55 -55.58
C GLU A 749 0.72 0.91 -55.90
N SER A 750 1.72 1.60 -55.52
CA SER A 750 2.63 2.50 -56.24
C SER A 750 2.55 3.99 -55.88
N GLU A 751 3.73 4.42 -55.63
CA GLU A 751 4.45 5.60 -56.21
C GLU A 751 3.90 6.96 -55.74
N ASP A 752 4.68 7.90 -55.45
CA ASP A 752 6.07 8.34 -55.53
C ASP A 752 6.04 9.87 -55.37
N GLU A 753 7.15 10.42 -54.98
CA GLU A 753 7.52 11.83 -55.12
C GLU A 753 6.76 12.87 -54.26
N GLY A 754 7.34 13.71 -53.54
CA GLY A 754 8.62 14.40 -53.65
C GLY A 754 8.55 15.72 -52.90
N GLU A 755 9.68 16.08 -52.41
CA GLU A 755 10.20 17.44 -52.26
C GLU A 755 9.60 18.46 -51.27
N GLN A 756 10.48 18.70 -50.33
CA GLN A 756 11.08 20.04 -50.05
C GLN A 756 10.20 21.13 -49.44
N GLY A 757 10.66 21.56 -48.36
CA GLY A 757 10.85 22.97 -48.28
C GLY A 757 10.53 23.70 -46.99
N ARG A 758 11.54 23.93 -46.17
CA ARG A 758 11.86 25.21 -45.49
C ARG A 758 10.91 25.74 -44.43
N LEU A 759 11.42 25.75 -43.23
CA LEU A 759 12.06 26.89 -42.54
C LEU A 759 11.15 28.07 -42.15
N VAL A 760 11.31 28.39 -40.87
CA VAL A 760 11.26 29.74 -40.26
C VAL A 760 9.88 30.15 -39.68
N LYS A 761 9.72 30.15 -38.48
CA LYS A 761 10.02 31.05 -37.35
C LYS A 761 9.51 30.46 -36.04
#